data_a1c368d0f08abb627de14fb78d5aaf6d
#
_entry.id   a1c368d0f08abb627de14fb78d5aaf6d
#
_cell.length_a   1.000
_cell.length_b   1.000
_cell.length_c   1.000
_cell.angle_alpha   90.00
_cell.angle_beta   90.00
_cell.angle_gamma   90.00
#
_symmetry.space_group_name_H-M   'P 1'
#
loop_
_entity.id
_entity.type
_entity.pdbx_description
1 polymer ?
#
loop_
_entity_poly.entity_id
_entity_poly.type
_entity_poly.pdbx_seq_one_letter_code
_entity_poly.pdbx_strand_id
1 'polypeptide(L)'
;VAKKEININNYNDDAIQVLEGLDAVRKRPGMYIGSTDGAGLHHLVWEIVDNAVDEALSGFGDRIDVTINKDGSLTVADHGRGMPVGKHAMGIPTVEVIFTVLHAGGKFGQGGYKTSGGLHGVGSSVVNALSSWLEVEITRDGTVYKQRFENGGKPVTTLKKIGTAPKSKSGTKVTFMPDDTIFSTTDFKYNTIAERLKESAFLLKNVRLSLTDERTGEDVEFHYENGVEDFVSYLNEDKETLTPVLYFEGEESGFQVQVALQYNDGYADNILSFVNNVRTKDGGTHETGLKTAITKAMNDYARKTGLLKEKDKNLEGSDYREGLAAVLSILVPEAHLQFEGQTKDKLGSPLARPAVDSIVSDKLTFFLLENGELASNLIRKAIKARDAREAARKARDESRNGKKNKKDKGLLSGKLTPAQSKNPAKNELYLVEGDSAGGSAKQGRDRKFQAILPLRGKVINTAKAKMADILKNEEINTMIYTIGAGVGTDFTLEDANYDKIIIMTDADTDGAHIQTLLLTFFYRYMRPLVEAGRVYIALPPLYKMSKGKGKSEVVEYAWTDGELDDLRRKFGKGAMLQRYKGLGEMNADQLWETTMNPDTRTLIRVTIEDLARAERRVNVLMGDKVEPRRKWIEDNVKFTLEEATVF
;
A
#
# COMPACT_ATOMS: atom_id res chain seq x y z
N VAL A 1 -41.67 0.87 2.18
CA VAL A 1 -41.24 1.92 3.09
C VAL A 1 -41.05 3.19 2.27
N ALA A 2 -41.93 4.19 2.50
CA ALA A 2 -41.95 5.44 1.73
C ALA A 2 -40.62 6.19 1.92
N LYS A 3 -39.91 6.52 0.82
CA LYS A 3 -38.80 7.48 0.83
C LYS A 3 -39.34 8.82 1.29
N LYS A 4 -38.91 9.27 2.48
CA LYS A 4 -39.10 10.64 2.91
C LYS A 4 -38.30 11.55 1.95
N GLU A 5 -38.97 12.34 1.14
CA GLU A 5 -38.35 13.40 0.37
C GLU A 5 -37.61 14.36 1.31
N ILE A 6 -36.32 14.47 1.14
CA ILE A 6 -35.47 15.41 1.89
C ILE A 6 -35.77 16.78 1.30
N ASN A 7 -36.46 17.61 2.03
CA ASN A 7 -36.71 18.98 1.65
C ASN A 7 -35.43 19.82 1.89
N ILE A 8 -34.67 20.04 0.85
CA ILE A 8 -33.35 20.73 0.86
C ILE A 8 -33.48 22.19 1.38
N ASN A 9 -34.65 22.74 1.42
CA ASN A 9 -34.89 24.12 1.85
C ASN A 9 -35.01 24.28 3.40
N ASN A 10 -34.96 23.21 4.18
CA ASN A 10 -35.06 23.24 5.63
C ASN A 10 -33.69 23.22 6.33
N TYR A 11 -32.77 24.11 5.96
CA TYR A 11 -31.53 24.33 6.71
C TYR A 11 -31.78 25.38 7.79
N ASN A 12 -32.19 24.92 8.97
CA ASN A 12 -32.46 25.72 10.15
C ASN A 12 -31.66 25.17 11.35
N ASP A 13 -31.79 25.78 12.52
CA ASP A 13 -31.07 25.39 13.73
C ASP A 13 -31.30 23.93 14.12
N ASP A 14 -32.50 23.39 13.87
CA ASP A 14 -32.84 21.97 14.13
C ASP A 14 -32.11 21.00 13.17
N ALA A 15 -31.59 21.48 12.05
CA ALA A 15 -30.81 20.67 11.12
C ALA A 15 -29.36 20.42 11.59
N ILE A 16 -28.91 21.19 12.60
CA ILE A 16 -27.57 21.04 13.19
C ILE A 16 -27.62 19.94 14.25
N GLN A 17 -27.06 18.77 13.92
CA GLN A 17 -26.96 17.64 14.84
C GLN A 17 -25.59 17.61 15.49
N VAL A 18 -25.52 17.59 16.80
CA VAL A 18 -24.31 17.32 17.57
C VAL A 18 -24.23 15.81 17.81
N LEU A 19 -23.10 15.20 17.41
CA LEU A 19 -22.83 13.80 17.67
C LEU A 19 -21.84 13.72 18.83
N GLU A 20 -22.21 13.00 19.88
CA GLU A 20 -21.38 12.84 21.07
C GLU A 20 -20.82 11.42 21.19
N GLY A 21 -19.60 11.30 21.74
CA GLY A 21 -18.99 10.04 22.10
C GLY A 21 -18.86 9.05 20.93
N LEU A 22 -19.15 7.78 21.19
CA LEU A 22 -18.97 6.68 20.24
C LEU A 22 -19.98 6.71 19.07
N ASP A 23 -21.11 7.39 19.20
CA ASP A 23 -22.09 7.54 18.13
C ASP A 23 -21.52 8.34 16.95
N ALA A 24 -20.61 9.30 17.21
CA ALA A 24 -19.89 10.04 16.18
C ALA A 24 -19.01 9.10 15.32
N VAL A 25 -18.33 8.15 15.96
CA VAL A 25 -17.50 7.13 15.28
C VAL A 25 -18.35 6.24 14.39
N ARG A 26 -19.45 5.70 14.91
CA ARG A 26 -20.37 4.83 14.15
C ARG A 26 -21.00 5.52 12.95
N LYS A 27 -21.31 6.80 13.07
CA LYS A 27 -21.95 7.58 11.99
C LYS A 27 -20.96 8.01 10.89
N ARG A 28 -19.67 8.15 11.23
CA ARG A 28 -18.61 8.59 10.34
C ARG A 28 -17.34 7.75 10.50
N PRO A 29 -17.39 6.41 10.34
CA PRO A 29 -16.25 5.53 10.60
C PRO A 29 -15.03 5.88 9.73
N GLY A 30 -15.24 6.30 8.48
CA GLY A 30 -14.15 6.68 7.57
C GLY A 30 -13.26 7.82 8.07
N MET A 31 -13.73 8.67 9.00
CA MET A 31 -12.89 9.71 9.61
C MET A 31 -11.83 9.13 10.55
N TYR A 32 -12.06 7.93 11.11
CA TYR A 32 -11.20 7.29 12.11
C TYR A 32 -10.38 6.14 11.56
N ILE A 33 -10.95 5.37 10.61
CA ILE A 33 -10.32 4.16 10.06
C ILE A 33 -10.12 4.22 8.54
N GLY A 34 -10.35 5.37 7.90
CA GLY A 34 -10.16 5.62 6.47
C GLY A 34 -11.27 5.06 5.58
N SER A 35 -11.70 3.82 5.77
CA SER A 35 -12.74 3.16 4.97
C SER A 35 -13.52 2.16 5.81
N THR A 36 -14.59 1.56 5.24
CA THR A 36 -15.36 0.46 5.86
C THR A 36 -15.26 -0.83 5.06
N ASP A 37 -14.29 -0.94 4.19
CA ASP A 37 -13.92 -2.15 3.45
C ASP A 37 -12.89 -3.01 4.23
N GLY A 38 -12.26 -3.96 3.56
CA GLY A 38 -11.23 -4.81 4.17
C GLY A 38 -10.05 -4.02 4.76
N ALA A 39 -9.69 -2.86 4.20
CA ALA A 39 -8.60 -2.04 4.73
C ALA A 39 -8.99 -1.42 6.07
N GLY A 40 -10.17 -0.82 6.17
CA GLY A 40 -10.72 -0.30 7.43
C GLY A 40 -10.95 -1.39 8.48
N LEU A 41 -11.36 -2.60 8.06
CA LEU A 41 -11.49 -3.75 8.95
C LEU A 41 -10.14 -4.09 9.62
N HIS A 42 -9.06 -4.19 8.84
CA HIS A 42 -7.74 -4.50 9.36
C HIS A 42 -7.17 -3.34 10.20
N HIS A 43 -7.62 -2.10 9.97
CA HIS A 43 -7.22 -0.97 10.82
C HIS A 43 -7.63 -1.16 12.28
N LEU A 44 -8.76 -1.84 12.56
CA LEU A 44 -9.13 -2.19 13.94
C LEU A 44 -8.08 -3.07 14.62
N VAL A 45 -7.49 -4.01 13.88
CA VAL A 45 -6.42 -4.87 14.37
C VAL A 45 -5.19 -4.02 14.73
N TRP A 46 -4.83 -3.09 13.83
CA TRP A 46 -3.66 -2.23 14.03
C TRP A 46 -3.77 -1.37 15.29
N GLU A 47 -4.94 -0.81 15.57
CA GLU A 47 -5.14 0.01 16.77
C GLU A 47 -4.93 -0.78 18.07
N ILE A 48 -5.30 -2.05 18.12
CA ILE A 48 -5.08 -2.88 19.32
C ILE A 48 -3.64 -3.42 19.38
N VAL A 49 -3.08 -3.83 18.23
CA VAL A 49 -1.69 -4.29 18.13
C VAL A 49 -0.73 -3.16 18.48
N ASP A 50 -0.95 -1.94 17.97
CA ASP A 50 -0.10 -0.78 18.26
C ASP A 50 -0.10 -0.42 19.77
N ASN A 51 -1.19 -0.67 20.49
CA ASN A 51 -1.20 -0.52 21.94
C ASN A 51 -0.31 -1.54 22.65
N ALA A 52 -0.29 -2.80 22.19
CA ALA A 52 0.60 -3.84 22.69
C ALA A 52 2.08 -3.54 22.34
N VAL A 53 2.33 -3.03 21.14
CA VAL A 53 3.63 -2.55 20.68
C VAL A 53 4.16 -1.41 21.56
N ASP A 54 3.31 -0.43 21.90
CA ASP A 54 3.70 0.69 22.78
C ASP A 54 4.12 0.22 24.18
N GLU A 55 3.50 -0.85 24.74
CA GLU A 55 3.94 -1.50 25.98
C GLU A 55 5.33 -2.11 25.81
N ALA A 56 5.56 -2.85 24.71
CA ALA A 56 6.85 -3.47 24.43
C ALA A 56 7.96 -2.43 24.20
N LEU A 57 7.71 -1.35 23.44
CA LEU A 57 8.64 -0.23 23.25
C LEU A 57 9.00 0.48 24.56
N SER A 58 8.09 0.47 25.53
CA SER A 58 8.33 1.04 26.86
C SER A 58 9.12 0.09 27.78
N GLY A 59 9.54 -1.09 27.27
CA GLY A 59 10.29 -2.10 27.98
C GLY A 59 9.42 -3.04 28.83
N PHE A 60 8.12 -3.10 28.58
CA PHE A 60 7.19 -3.96 29.28
C PHE A 60 6.59 -5.03 28.37
N GLY A 61 6.94 -6.30 28.65
CA GLY A 61 6.51 -7.44 27.86
C GLY A 61 7.41 -7.69 26.64
N ASP A 62 7.57 -8.96 26.33
CA ASP A 62 8.43 -9.50 25.28
C ASP A 62 7.65 -10.35 24.28
N ARG A 63 6.31 -10.36 24.38
CA ARG A 63 5.45 -11.18 23.55
C ARG A 63 4.10 -10.50 23.27
N ILE A 64 3.65 -10.62 22.02
CA ILE A 64 2.33 -10.18 21.54
C ILE A 64 1.73 -11.35 20.73
N ASP A 65 0.56 -11.82 21.15
CA ASP A 65 -0.14 -12.92 20.49
C ASP A 65 -1.42 -12.40 19.82
N VAL A 66 -1.58 -12.69 18.52
CA VAL A 66 -2.78 -12.36 17.75
C VAL A 66 -3.47 -13.65 17.33
N THR A 67 -4.79 -13.73 17.52
CA THR A 67 -5.57 -14.91 17.15
C THR A 67 -6.81 -14.52 16.38
N ILE A 68 -6.99 -15.07 15.19
CA ILE A 68 -8.27 -15.04 14.48
C ILE A 68 -9.06 -16.24 14.98
N ASN A 69 -10.12 -15.99 15.74
CA ASN A 69 -10.89 -17.03 16.38
C ASN A 69 -11.84 -17.74 15.38
N LYS A 70 -12.30 -18.93 15.73
CA LYS A 70 -13.22 -19.75 14.90
C LYS A 70 -14.54 -19.05 14.58
N ASP A 71 -15.01 -18.19 15.48
CA ASP A 71 -16.26 -17.43 15.32
C ASP A 71 -16.11 -16.16 14.47
N GLY A 72 -14.89 -15.86 13.98
CA GLY A 72 -14.58 -14.67 13.20
C GLY A 72 -14.20 -13.44 14.04
N SER A 73 -14.22 -13.53 15.37
CA SER A 73 -13.66 -12.49 16.23
C SER A 73 -12.13 -12.51 16.19
N LEU A 74 -11.50 -11.42 16.65
CA LEU A 74 -10.05 -11.33 16.72
C LEU A 74 -9.60 -11.01 18.15
N THR A 75 -8.55 -11.68 18.58
CA THR A 75 -7.92 -11.51 19.91
C THR A 75 -6.52 -10.98 19.73
N VAL A 76 -6.15 -9.96 20.52
CA VAL A 76 -4.76 -9.51 20.72
C VAL A 76 -4.45 -9.60 22.20
N ALA A 77 -3.36 -10.27 22.54
CA ALA A 77 -2.88 -10.41 23.91
C ALA A 77 -1.44 -9.90 24.02
N ASP A 78 -1.19 -8.96 24.93
CA ASP A 78 0.14 -8.52 25.33
C ASP A 78 0.54 -9.12 26.69
N HIS A 79 1.84 -9.15 26.94
CA HIS A 79 2.43 -9.56 28.22
C HIS A 79 3.05 -8.36 28.95
N GLY A 80 2.48 -7.16 28.76
CA GLY A 80 2.90 -5.92 29.38
C GLY A 80 2.44 -5.77 30.83
N ARG A 81 2.32 -4.52 31.30
CA ARG A 81 1.90 -4.19 32.68
C ARG A 81 0.44 -4.51 32.99
N GLY A 82 -0.38 -4.72 31.97
CA GLY A 82 -1.85 -4.76 32.08
C GLY A 82 -2.46 -3.37 32.30
N MET A 83 -3.62 -3.11 31.68
CA MET A 83 -4.34 -1.84 31.82
C MET A 83 -4.64 -1.51 33.29
N PRO A 84 -4.71 -0.22 33.69
CA PRO A 84 -5.12 0.18 35.02
C PRO A 84 -6.55 -0.28 35.35
N VAL A 85 -6.74 -0.95 36.47
CA VAL A 85 -8.02 -1.53 36.91
C VAL A 85 -8.73 -0.71 38.01
N GLY A 86 -8.17 0.42 38.39
CA GLY A 86 -8.72 1.34 39.38
C GLY A 86 -9.88 2.20 38.85
N LYS A 87 -10.45 3.03 39.74
CA LYS A 87 -11.44 4.05 39.37
C LYS A 87 -10.74 5.30 38.86
N HIS A 88 -11.23 5.81 37.75
CA HIS A 88 -10.84 7.11 37.19
C HIS A 88 -11.50 8.25 37.97
N ALA A 89 -10.98 9.50 37.82
CA ALA A 89 -11.55 10.70 38.43
C ALA A 89 -13.02 10.96 38.02
N MET A 90 -13.46 10.42 36.90
CA MET A 90 -14.85 10.44 36.42
C MET A 90 -15.79 9.51 37.20
N GLY A 91 -15.29 8.77 38.23
CA GLY A 91 -16.09 7.87 39.05
C GLY A 91 -16.38 6.48 38.47
N ILE A 92 -15.96 6.20 37.24
CA ILE A 92 -16.09 4.91 36.54
C ILE A 92 -14.74 4.18 36.47
N PRO A 93 -14.71 2.88 36.17
CA PRO A 93 -13.47 2.14 35.97
C PRO A 93 -12.59 2.76 34.87
N THR A 94 -11.28 2.82 35.08
CA THR A 94 -10.34 3.37 34.08
C THR A 94 -10.43 2.63 32.75
N VAL A 95 -10.65 1.31 32.78
CA VAL A 95 -10.86 0.47 31.58
C VAL A 95 -12.07 0.97 30.77
N GLU A 96 -13.17 1.30 31.46
CA GLU A 96 -14.36 1.81 30.80
C GLU A 96 -14.10 3.17 30.15
N VAL A 97 -13.33 4.05 30.79
CA VAL A 97 -12.91 5.33 30.19
C VAL A 97 -12.11 5.09 28.90
N ILE A 98 -11.14 4.16 28.91
CA ILE A 98 -10.29 3.86 27.74
C ILE A 98 -11.13 3.38 26.52
N PHE A 99 -12.16 2.58 26.77
CA PHE A 99 -12.96 2.00 25.69
C PHE A 99 -14.22 2.80 25.32
N THR A 100 -14.66 3.78 26.12
CA THR A 100 -15.91 4.50 25.84
C THR A 100 -15.76 6.01 25.67
N VAL A 101 -14.63 6.58 26.08
CA VAL A 101 -14.40 8.03 25.99
C VAL A 101 -13.36 8.31 24.90
N LEU A 102 -13.73 9.15 23.93
CA LEU A 102 -12.79 9.64 22.92
C LEU A 102 -11.78 10.59 23.54
N HIS A 103 -10.56 10.56 23.04
CA HIS A 103 -9.45 11.38 23.55
C HIS A 103 -9.10 11.09 25.02
N ALA A 104 -9.23 9.82 25.43
CA ALA A 104 -8.82 9.34 26.74
C ALA A 104 -7.68 8.31 26.60
N GLY A 105 -6.60 8.48 27.34
CA GLY A 105 -5.47 7.55 27.31
C GLY A 105 -4.35 7.95 28.25
N GLY A 106 -3.53 6.98 28.64
CA GLY A 106 -2.37 7.17 29.50
C GLY A 106 -1.12 7.70 28.77
N LYS A 107 -1.25 8.06 27.50
CA LYS A 107 -0.17 8.52 26.62
C LYS A 107 -0.14 10.06 26.48
N PHE A 108 -1.04 10.78 27.14
CA PHE A 108 -1.07 12.24 27.19
C PHE A 108 -0.24 12.76 28.37
N GLY A 109 0.85 13.48 28.11
CA GLY A 109 1.67 14.14 29.13
C GLY A 109 2.69 13.25 29.84
N GLN A 110 3.17 13.63 31.02
CA GLN A 110 4.28 12.98 31.77
C GLN A 110 3.97 11.59 32.32
N GLY A 111 3.07 10.86 31.70
CA GLY A 111 2.47 9.66 32.31
C GLY A 111 3.24 8.39 32.00
N GLY A 112 3.60 7.54 31.71
CA GLY A 112 4.08 6.14 31.64
C GLY A 112 4.73 5.74 30.33
N TYR A 113 4.71 6.60 29.30
CA TYR A 113 5.28 6.33 27.99
C TYR A 113 6.19 7.51 27.58
N LYS A 114 7.45 7.20 27.23
CA LYS A 114 8.39 8.22 26.72
C LYS A 114 8.19 8.46 25.22
N THR A 115 7.86 7.39 24.52
CA THR A 115 7.58 7.38 23.08
C THR A 115 6.39 6.45 22.84
N SER A 116 5.44 6.85 22.01
CA SER A 116 4.31 5.99 21.64
C SER A 116 3.84 6.29 20.22
N GLY A 117 3.29 5.29 19.53
CA GLY A 117 2.62 5.45 18.24
C GLY A 117 1.19 5.97 18.39
N GLY A 118 0.54 5.68 19.52
CA GLY A 118 -0.85 6.05 19.83
C GLY A 118 -0.99 7.45 20.41
N LEU A 119 -1.21 8.49 19.59
CA LEU A 119 -1.22 9.89 20.00
C LEU A 119 -2.59 10.46 20.31
N HIS A 120 -3.64 9.94 19.70
CA HIS A 120 -4.95 10.61 19.71
C HIS A 120 -5.87 10.11 20.83
N GLY A 121 -5.50 9.00 21.51
CA GLY A 121 -6.32 8.42 22.59
C GLY A 121 -7.70 7.98 22.12
N VAL A 122 -7.82 7.53 20.86
CA VAL A 122 -9.11 7.13 20.27
C VAL A 122 -9.13 5.69 19.79
N GLY A 123 -7.99 5.03 19.58
CA GLY A 123 -7.91 3.70 18.95
C GLY A 123 -8.79 2.67 19.64
N SER A 124 -8.62 2.45 20.93
CA SER A 124 -9.43 1.47 21.70
C SER A 124 -10.91 1.78 21.68
N SER A 125 -11.30 3.04 21.82
CA SER A 125 -12.71 3.46 21.79
C SER A 125 -13.31 3.36 20.39
N VAL A 126 -12.52 3.59 19.33
CA VAL A 126 -12.94 3.39 17.93
C VAL A 126 -13.19 1.91 17.65
N VAL A 127 -12.28 1.02 18.05
CA VAL A 127 -12.47 -0.44 17.89
C VAL A 127 -13.73 -0.90 18.62
N ASN A 128 -13.94 -0.42 19.85
CA ASN A 128 -15.14 -0.72 20.63
C ASN A 128 -16.42 -0.22 19.93
N ALA A 129 -16.42 1.02 19.44
CA ALA A 129 -17.57 1.62 18.76
C ALA A 129 -17.95 0.88 17.46
N LEU A 130 -16.97 0.32 16.74
CA LEU A 130 -17.15 -0.35 15.44
C LEU A 130 -17.26 -1.87 15.57
N SER A 131 -17.36 -2.38 16.79
CA SER A 131 -17.57 -3.80 17.08
C SER A 131 -19.00 -4.08 17.53
N SER A 132 -19.53 -5.23 17.16
CA SER A 132 -20.80 -5.75 17.70
C SER A 132 -20.65 -6.07 19.18
N TRP A 133 -19.50 -6.59 19.57
CA TRP A 133 -19.07 -6.74 20.96
C TRP A 133 -17.54 -6.67 21.08
N LEU A 134 -17.08 -6.23 22.26
CA LEU A 134 -15.68 -6.23 22.65
C LEU A 134 -15.56 -6.72 24.10
N GLU A 135 -14.54 -7.48 24.36
CA GLU A 135 -14.21 -8.02 25.67
C GLU A 135 -12.75 -7.75 26.02
N VAL A 136 -12.51 -7.22 27.21
CA VAL A 136 -11.17 -7.00 27.72
C VAL A 136 -10.93 -7.84 28.98
N GLU A 137 -9.82 -8.56 28.98
CA GLU A 137 -9.32 -9.33 30.11
C GLU A 137 -7.95 -8.77 30.52
N ILE A 138 -7.78 -8.46 31.79
CA ILE A 138 -6.59 -7.81 32.32
C ILE A 138 -6.02 -8.64 33.46
N THR A 139 -4.78 -9.06 33.31
CA THR A 139 -4.01 -9.69 34.37
C THR A 139 -3.08 -8.66 34.99
N ARG A 140 -3.32 -8.31 36.25
CA ARG A 140 -2.53 -7.32 36.99
C ARG A 140 -2.51 -7.62 38.48
N ASP A 141 -1.35 -7.47 39.10
CA ASP A 141 -1.12 -7.66 40.57
C ASP A 141 -1.69 -8.99 41.10
N GLY A 142 -1.53 -10.06 40.32
CA GLY A 142 -1.97 -11.42 40.67
C GLY A 142 -3.48 -11.65 40.55
N THR A 143 -4.20 -10.75 39.94
CA THR A 143 -5.65 -10.84 39.73
C THR A 143 -6.00 -10.71 38.25
N VAL A 144 -7.00 -11.49 37.82
CA VAL A 144 -7.57 -11.42 36.48
C VAL A 144 -8.92 -10.70 36.54
N TYR A 145 -9.03 -9.66 35.76
CA TYR A 145 -10.25 -8.84 35.63
C TYR A 145 -10.83 -8.98 34.23
N LYS A 146 -12.15 -8.77 34.09
CA LYS A 146 -12.84 -8.86 32.82
C LYS A 146 -13.97 -7.84 32.73
N GLN A 147 -14.14 -7.23 31.55
CA GLN A 147 -15.26 -6.37 31.22
C GLN A 147 -15.69 -6.60 29.77
N ARG A 148 -16.99 -6.48 29.49
CA ARG A 148 -17.57 -6.66 28.16
C ARG A 148 -18.42 -5.45 27.75
N PHE A 149 -18.32 -5.13 26.47
CA PHE A 149 -19.03 -4.05 25.80
C PHE A 149 -19.81 -4.62 24.61
N GLU A 150 -20.96 -4.07 24.31
CA GLU A 150 -21.82 -4.46 23.18
C GLU A 150 -22.52 -3.25 22.58
N ASN A 151 -23.25 -3.46 21.48
CA ASN A 151 -24.15 -2.46 20.90
C ASN A 151 -23.47 -1.11 20.64
N GLY A 152 -22.32 -1.11 19.96
CA GLY A 152 -21.56 0.09 19.64
C GLY A 152 -20.78 0.64 20.83
N GLY A 153 -20.29 -0.24 21.68
CA GLY A 153 -19.33 0.08 22.73
C GLY A 153 -19.96 0.40 24.10
N LYS A 154 -21.23 0.06 24.33
CA LYS A 154 -21.87 0.24 25.64
C LYS A 154 -21.42 -0.84 26.61
N PRO A 155 -21.01 -0.51 27.87
CA PRO A 155 -20.64 -1.51 28.85
C PRO A 155 -21.89 -2.31 29.26
N VAL A 156 -21.83 -3.64 29.07
CA VAL A 156 -22.90 -4.57 29.47
C VAL A 156 -22.53 -5.32 30.76
N THR A 157 -21.27 -5.24 31.16
CA THR A 157 -20.79 -5.71 32.48
C THR A 157 -19.93 -4.64 33.13
N THR A 158 -19.91 -4.61 34.46
CA THR A 158 -18.88 -3.85 35.18
C THR A 158 -17.57 -4.62 35.17
N LEU A 159 -16.43 -3.94 35.40
CA LEU A 159 -15.14 -4.60 35.57
C LEU A 159 -15.19 -5.55 36.78
N LYS A 160 -15.07 -6.86 36.56
CA LYS A 160 -15.19 -7.89 37.58
C LYS A 160 -13.89 -8.67 37.70
N LYS A 161 -13.53 -9.03 38.91
CA LYS A 161 -12.51 -10.04 39.18
C LYS A 161 -13.09 -11.40 38.80
N ILE A 162 -12.39 -12.11 37.91
CA ILE A 162 -12.79 -13.45 37.44
C ILE A 162 -11.84 -14.57 37.89
N GLY A 163 -10.65 -14.21 38.35
CA GLY A 163 -9.66 -15.22 38.75
C GLY A 163 -8.42 -14.63 39.40
N THR A 164 -7.46 -15.49 39.64
CA THR A 164 -6.12 -15.17 40.14
C THR A 164 -5.06 -15.69 39.16
N ALA A 165 -3.94 -15.01 39.07
CA ALA A 165 -2.78 -15.42 38.31
C ALA A 165 -1.51 -15.30 39.13
N PRO A 166 -0.40 -15.95 38.74
CA PRO A 166 0.91 -15.71 39.37
C PRO A 166 1.24 -14.19 39.28
N LYS A 167 1.81 -13.63 40.36
CA LYS A 167 2.20 -12.21 40.41
C LYS A 167 3.22 -11.82 39.33
N SER A 168 3.95 -12.78 38.78
CA SER A 168 4.89 -12.60 37.67
C SER A 168 4.21 -12.48 36.31
N LYS A 169 2.91 -12.80 36.23
CA LYS A 169 2.14 -12.68 34.98
C LYS A 169 1.32 -11.41 35.01
N SER A 170 1.48 -10.60 33.99
CA SER A 170 0.66 -9.41 33.71
C SER A 170 0.43 -9.27 32.21
N GLY A 171 -0.55 -8.49 31.82
CA GLY A 171 -0.85 -8.21 30.41
C GLY A 171 -2.31 -7.86 30.19
N THR A 172 -2.62 -7.49 28.96
CA THR A 172 -3.98 -7.20 28.52
C THR A 172 -4.34 -8.09 27.33
N LYS A 173 -5.55 -8.63 27.34
CA LYS A 173 -6.12 -9.39 26.24
C LYS A 173 -7.41 -8.70 25.80
N VAL A 174 -7.46 -8.29 24.56
CA VAL A 174 -8.63 -7.65 23.94
C VAL A 174 -9.15 -8.58 22.85
N THR A 175 -10.43 -8.94 22.93
CA THR A 175 -11.13 -9.72 21.90
C THR A 175 -12.29 -8.90 21.38
N PHE A 176 -12.44 -8.79 20.06
CA PHE A 176 -13.52 -8.01 19.47
C PHE A 176 -14.09 -8.69 18.22
N MET A 177 -15.38 -8.47 17.99
CA MET A 177 -16.12 -8.90 16.81
C MET A 177 -16.52 -7.67 16.01
N PRO A 178 -16.03 -7.47 14.79
CA PRO A 178 -16.45 -6.34 13.96
C PRO A 178 -17.96 -6.34 13.72
N ASP A 179 -18.53 -5.14 13.59
CA ASP A 179 -19.97 -4.97 13.34
C ASP A 179 -20.26 -5.10 11.83
N ASP A 180 -20.95 -6.17 11.43
CA ASP A 180 -21.31 -6.50 10.04
C ASP A 180 -22.31 -5.50 9.43
N THR A 181 -22.94 -4.66 10.24
CA THR A 181 -23.79 -3.58 9.76
C THR A 181 -23.00 -2.35 9.31
N ILE A 182 -21.72 -2.27 9.65
CA ILE A 182 -20.82 -1.15 9.32
C ILE A 182 -19.85 -1.55 8.22
N PHE A 183 -19.23 -2.73 8.33
CA PHE A 183 -18.22 -3.20 7.40
C PHE A 183 -18.83 -3.95 6.22
N SER A 184 -18.30 -3.73 5.02
CA SER A 184 -18.67 -4.48 3.81
C SER A 184 -18.19 -5.93 3.87
N THR A 185 -17.21 -6.23 4.71
CA THR A 185 -16.69 -7.56 5.02
C THR A 185 -16.17 -7.60 6.44
N THR A 186 -16.36 -8.71 7.15
CA THR A 186 -15.78 -8.97 8.48
C THR A 186 -14.75 -10.10 8.45
N ASP A 187 -14.31 -10.50 7.24
CA ASP A 187 -13.36 -11.58 7.05
C ASP A 187 -11.91 -11.06 7.15
N PHE A 188 -11.26 -11.35 8.28
CA PHE A 188 -9.84 -11.06 8.49
C PHE A 188 -8.96 -11.91 7.60
N LYS A 189 -8.03 -11.28 6.88
CA LYS A 189 -7.07 -11.95 6.00
C LYS A 189 -5.78 -12.28 6.76
N TYR A 190 -5.51 -13.56 6.96
CA TYR A 190 -4.32 -14.06 7.63
C TYR A 190 -3.02 -13.43 7.10
N ASN A 191 -2.81 -13.47 5.79
CA ASN A 191 -1.60 -12.95 5.18
C ASN A 191 -1.41 -11.43 5.42
N THR A 192 -2.48 -10.65 5.43
CA THR A 192 -2.41 -9.21 5.70
C THR A 192 -1.95 -8.93 7.12
N ILE A 193 -2.46 -9.70 8.09
CA ILE A 193 -2.08 -9.55 9.50
C ILE A 193 -0.65 -10.07 9.70
N ALA A 194 -0.31 -11.25 9.15
CA ALA A 194 1.01 -11.85 9.27
C ALA A 194 2.13 -10.91 8.79
N GLU A 195 1.94 -10.27 7.62
CA GLU A 195 2.92 -9.33 7.08
C GLU A 195 3.09 -8.09 7.96
N ARG A 196 2.01 -7.51 8.48
CA ARG A 196 2.10 -6.36 9.38
C ARG A 196 2.79 -6.72 10.71
N LEU A 197 2.49 -7.88 11.28
CA LEU A 197 3.16 -8.36 12.49
C LEU A 197 4.64 -8.63 12.23
N LYS A 198 5.00 -9.16 11.06
CA LYS A 198 6.39 -9.34 10.65
C LYS A 198 7.15 -8.02 10.58
N GLU A 199 6.57 -6.98 9.97
CA GLU A 199 7.16 -5.62 9.95
C GLU A 199 7.38 -5.09 11.37
N SER A 200 6.37 -5.23 12.25
CA SER A 200 6.47 -4.80 13.64
C SER A 200 7.54 -5.59 14.41
N ALA A 201 7.67 -6.89 14.15
CA ALA A 201 8.70 -7.72 14.79
C ALA A 201 10.13 -7.31 14.42
N PHE A 202 10.36 -6.87 13.16
CA PHE A 202 11.66 -6.31 12.77
C PHE A 202 11.99 -5.01 13.49
N LEU A 203 10.99 -4.21 13.86
CA LEU A 203 11.21 -2.93 14.56
C LEU A 203 11.33 -3.11 16.07
N LEU A 204 10.80 -4.22 16.60
CA LEU A 204 10.76 -4.56 18.04
C LEU A 204 11.83 -5.60 18.36
N LYS A 205 13.08 -5.16 18.45
CA LYS A 205 14.19 -6.05 18.76
C LYS A 205 13.90 -6.92 19.99
N ASN A 206 14.05 -8.25 19.85
CA ASN A 206 13.83 -9.25 20.89
C ASN A 206 12.37 -9.42 21.38
N VAL A 207 11.36 -8.87 20.72
CA VAL A 207 9.95 -9.14 21.01
C VAL A 207 9.43 -10.22 20.07
N ARG A 208 8.64 -11.16 20.60
CA ARG A 208 7.99 -12.22 19.83
C ARG A 208 6.58 -11.82 19.47
N LEU A 209 6.25 -11.91 18.20
CA LEU A 209 4.89 -11.69 17.70
C LEU A 209 4.38 -12.99 17.07
N SER A 210 3.23 -13.48 17.52
CA SER A 210 2.59 -14.67 16.96
C SER A 210 1.25 -14.35 16.32
N LEU A 211 0.90 -15.11 15.26
CA LEU A 211 -0.41 -15.10 14.65
C LEU A 211 -0.91 -16.54 14.51
N THR A 212 -2.08 -16.80 15.05
CA THR A 212 -2.79 -18.07 14.89
C THR A 212 -4.14 -17.83 14.23
N ASP A 213 -4.48 -18.57 13.18
CA ASP A 213 -5.81 -18.59 12.58
C ASP A 213 -6.51 -19.92 12.96
N GLU A 214 -7.40 -19.87 13.93
CA GLU A 214 -8.12 -21.05 14.38
C GLU A 214 -9.14 -21.58 13.36
N ARG A 215 -9.45 -20.81 12.31
CA ARG A 215 -10.36 -21.21 11.23
C ARG A 215 -9.69 -22.20 10.28
N THR A 216 -8.40 -21.97 9.99
CA THR A 216 -7.59 -22.76 9.04
C THR A 216 -6.57 -23.67 9.73
N GLY A 217 -6.18 -23.34 10.97
CA GLY A 217 -5.10 -24.00 11.70
C GLY A 217 -3.71 -23.51 11.32
N GLU A 218 -3.61 -22.39 10.58
CA GLU A 218 -2.34 -21.75 10.26
C GLU A 218 -1.81 -21.00 11.47
N ASP A 219 -0.48 -21.12 11.73
CA ASP A 219 0.21 -20.36 12.76
C ASP A 219 1.59 -19.92 12.31
N VAL A 220 2.07 -18.79 12.82
CA VAL A 220 3.41 -18.25 12.59
C VAL A 220 3.89 -17.44 13.79
N GLU A 221 5.18 -17.53 14.09
CA GLU A 221 5.86 -16.68 15.07
C GLU A 221 6.99 -15.90 14.39
N PHE A 222 7.10 -14.61 14.69
CA PHE A 222 8.15 -13.71 14.23
C PHE A 222 9.00 -13.25 15.43
N HIS A 223 10.31 -13.38 15.28
CA HIS A 223 11.30 -12.96 16.27
C HIS A 223 12.61 -12.62 15.57
N TYR A 224 13.11 -11.40 15.77
CA TYR A 224 14.32 -10.91 15.12
C TYR A 224 15.25 -10.27 16.14
N GLU A 225 16.51 -10.72 16.16
CA GLU A 225 17.50 -10.28 17.11
C GLU A 225 18.24 -9.01 16.68
N ASN A 226 18.41 -8.82 15.34
CA ASN A 226 19.13 -7.67 14.79
C ASN A 226 18.21 -6.53 14.36
N GLY A 227 16.90 -6.71 14.47
CA GLY A 227 15.94 -5.63 14.23
C GLY A 227 15.93 -5.13 12.79
N VAL A 228 16.19 -3.82 12.59
CA VAL A 228 16.15 -3.19 11.25
C VAL A 228 17.22 -3.73 10.28
N GLU A 229 18.29 -4.36 10.75
CA GLU A 229 19.30 -5.02 9.90
C GLU A 229 18.71 -6.27 9.24
N ASP A 230 17.98 -7.09 10.04
CA ASP A 230 17.26 -8.26 9.52
C ASP A 230 16.18 -7.82 8.53
N PHE A 231 15.56 -6.66 8.77
CA PHE A 231 14.56 -6.11 7.86
C PHE A 231 15.15 -5.73 6.50
N VAL A 232 16.29 -5.05 6.46
CA VAL A 232 16.96 -4.72 5.20
C VAL A 232 17.43 -5.99 4.47
N SER A 233 17.94 -6.97 5.21
CA SER A 233 18.32 -8.27 4.65
C SER A 233 17.11 -8.96 4.01
N TYR A 234 15.95 -8.93 4.66
CA TYR A 234 14.69 -9.44 4.12
C TYR A 234 14.24 -8.70 2.86
N LEU A 235 14.38 -7.36 2.79
CA LEU A 235 14.06 -6.58 1.58
C LEU A 235 14.94 -6.92 0.38
N ASN A 236 16.12 -7.46 0.61
CA ASN A 236 17.10 -7.83 -0.41
C ASN A 236 17.27 -9.35 -0.60
N GLU A 237 16.46 -10.19 0.06
CA GLU A 237 16.58 -11.64 0.03
C GLU A 237 16.65 -12.23 -1.39
N ASP A 238 15.91 -11.61 -2.33
CA ASP A 238 15.83 -12.05 -3.72
C ASP A 238 16.75 -11.26 -4.68
N LYS A 239 17.63 -10.36 -4.16
CA LYS A 239 18.49 -9.47 -4.95
C LYS A 239 19.96 -9.86 -4.82
N GLU A 240 20.78 -9.43 -5.78
CA GLU A 240 22.23 -9.47 -5.65
C GLU A 240 22.69 -8.23 -4.88
N THR A 241 23.27 -8.44 -3.71
CA THR A 241 23.72 -7.35 -2.84
C THR A 241 25.13 -6.90 -3.20
N LEU A 242 25.33 -5.60 -3.26
CA LEU A 242 26.61 -4.97 -3.59
C LEU A 242 27.40 -4.55 -2.35
N THR A 243 26.73 -4.50 -1.18
CA THR A 243 27.32 -4.13 0.10
C THR A 243 26.86 -5.07 1.21
N PRO A 244 27.59 -5.19 2.31
CA PRO A 244 27.00 -5.68 3.56
C PRO A 244 25.86 -4.75 3.98
N VAL A 245 25.07 -5.17 4.98
CA VAL A 245 24.12 -4.27 5.64
C VAL A 245 24.92 -3.24 6.44
N LEU A 246 24.63 -1.97 6.22
CA LEU A 246 25.21 -0.85 6.97
C LEU A 246 24.21 -0.43 8.02
N TYR A 247 24.60 -0.50 9.29
CA TYR A 247 23.75 -0.12 10.41
C TYR A 247 24.30 1.10 11.11
N PHE A 248 23.45 2.07 11.34
CA PHE A 248 23.75 3.30 12.07
C PHE A 248 22.68 3.53 13.14
N GLU A 249 23.11 3.87 14.33
CA GLU A 249 22.22 4.30 15.40
C GLU A 249 22.80 5.52 16.12
N GLY A 250 21.94 6.33 16.69
CA GLY A 250 22.33 7.49 17.46
C GLY A 250 21.16 8.21 18.09
N GLU A 251 21.47 9.17 18.93
CA GLU A 251 20.50 10.05 19.56
C GLU A 251 20.92 11.50 19.34
N GLU A 252 19.99 12.32 18.87
CA GLU A 252 20.21 13.76 18.62
C GLU A 252 18.94 14.52 19.01
N SER A 253 19.09 15.52 19.91
CA SER A 253 17.97 16.37 20.37
C SER A 253 16.78 15.57 20.94
N GLY A 254 17.04 14.41 21.57
CA GLY A 254 16.03 13.51 22.13
C GLY A 254 15.37 12.56 21.09
N PHE A 255 15.76 12.65 19.82
CA PHE A 255 15.34 11.71 18.78
C PHE A 255 16.30 10.53 18.75
N GLN A 256 15.80 9.31 18.94
CA GLN A 256 16.59 8.11 18.72
C GLN A 256 16.40 7.66 17.28
N VAL A 257 17.49 7.45 16.57
CA VAL A 257 17.49 7.12 15.13
C VAL A 257 18.19 5.78 14.93
N GLN A 258 17.56 4.88 14.23
CA GLN A 258 18.13 3.63 13.73
C GLN A 258 17.94 3.58 12.22
N VAL A 259 19.01 3.33 11.51
CA VAL A 259 19.01 3.19 10.05
C VAL A 259 19.80 1.94 9.68
N ALA A 260 19.18 1.05 8.93
CA ALA A 260 19.90 0.04 8.19
C ALA A 260 19.74 0.30 6.69
N LEU A 261 20.81 0.13 5.93
CA LEU A 261 20.79 0.31 4.48
C LEU A 261 21.73 -0.68 3.79
N GLN A 262 21.38 -1.07 2.57
CA GLN A 262 22.15 -1.99 1.74
C GLN A 262 21.91 -1.67 0.28
N TYR A 263 22.98 -1.70 -0.53
CA TYR A 263 22.86 -1.54 -1.97
C TYR A 263 22.76 -2.91 -2.65
N ASN A 264 21.94 -2.96 -3.70
CA ASN A 264 21.74 -4.10 -4.58
C ASN A 264 21.96 -3.70 -6.04
N ASP A 265 21.93 -4.66 -6.94
CA ASP A 265 22.11 -4.48 -8.38
C ASP A 265 20.89 -3.85 -9.10
N GLY A 266 19.77 -3.64 -8.38
CA GLY A 266 18.54 -3.04 -8.91
C GLY A 266 18.68 -1.55 -9.26
N TYR A 267 17.62 -1.03 -9.87
CA TYR A 267 17.55 0.36 -10.36
C TYR A 267 16.62 1.26 -9.53
N ALA A 268 15.72 0.68 -8.73
CA ALA A 268 14.80 1.43 -7.87
C ALA A 268 15.34 1.55 -6.45
N ASP A 269 15.01 2.65 -5.78
CA ASP A 269 15.15 2.76 -4.33
C ASP A 269 13.94 2.12 -3.62
N ASN A 270 14.18 1.56 -2.45
CA ASN A 270 13.17 1.02 -1.55
C ASN A 270 13.49 1.49 -0.13
N ILE A 271 12.88 2.61 0.25
CA ILE A 271 13.07 3.20 1.58
C ILE A 271 11.79 3.02 2.37
N LEU A 272 11.88 2.28 3.47
CA LEU A 272 10.80 2.14 4.44
C LEU A 272 11.12 3.02 5.64
N SER A 273 10.18 3.87 6.02
CA SER A 273 10.37 4.77 7.16
C SER A 273 9.28 4.61 8.21
N PHE A 274 9.71 4.67 9.48
CA PHE A 274 8.87 4.44 10.65
C PHE A 274 9.11 5.48 11.72
N VAL A 275 8.05 5.85 12.41
CA VAL A 275 8.08 6.79 13.53
C VAL A 275 7.31 6.17 14.68
N ASN A 276 7.98 5.92 15.82
CA ASN A 276 7.39 5.23 16.97
C ASN A 276 6.68 3.92 16.54
N ASN A 277 7.34 3.14 15.69
CA ASN A 277 6.85 1.88 15.10
C ASN A 277 5.65 2.01 14.13
N VAL A 278 5.19 3.23 13.86
CA VAL A 278 4.16 3.50 12.86
C VAL A 278 4.81 3.77 11.51
N ARG A 279 4.38 3.07 10.47
CA ARG A 279 4.88 3.26 9.10
C ARG A 279 4.42 4.59 8.53
N THR A 280 5.35 5.38 8.02
CA THR A 280 5.07 6.63 7.30
C THR A 280 5.11 6.38 5.79
N LYS A 281 3.96 6.02 5.21
CA LYS A 281 3.86 5.64 3.78
C LYS A 281 4.27 6.78 2.84
N ASP A 282 3.94 8.01 3.21
CA ASP A 282 4.27 9.23 2.47
C ASP A 282 5.58 9.88 2.96
N GLY A 283 6.37 9.14 3.76
CA GLY A 283 7.64 9.60 4.27
C GLY A 283 7.52 10.76 5.27
N GLY A 284 8.28 11.83 5.06
CA GLY A 284 8.25 13.01 5.91
C GLY A 284 9.63 13.63 6.11
N THR A 285 9.75 14.46 7.16
CA THR A 285 10.98 15.22 7.47
C THR A 285 12.18 14.32 7.78
N HIS A 286 11.95 13.18 8.47
CA HIS A 286 12.99 12.20 8.80
C HIS A 286 13.57 11.52 7.55
N GLU A 287 12.70 11.12 6.61
CA GLU A 287 13.14 10.53 5.34
C GLU A 287 13.87 11.56 4.46
N THR A 288 13.43 12.82 4.50
CA THR A 288 14.14 13.93 3.85
C THR A 288 15.55 14.09 4.44
N GLY A 289 15.70 13.95 5.77
CA GLY A 289 16.99 13.94 6.46
C GLY A 289 17.91 12.83 5.95
N LEU A 290 17.41 11.60 5.88
CA LEU A 290 18.16 10.45 5.35
C LEU A 290 18.63 10.67 3.90
N LYS A 291 17.71 11.11 3.03
CA LYS A 291 18.02 11.38 1.61
C LYS A 291 19.07 12.50 1.45
N THR A 292 18.99 13.54 2.29
CA THR A 292 19.95 14.65 2.30
C THR A 292 21.32 14.17 2.77
N ALA A 293 21.38 13.43 3.87
CA ALA A 293 22.61 12.89 4.44
C ALA A 293 23.38 12.01 3.46
N ILE A 294 22.69 11.04 2.83
CA ILE A 294 23.28 10.16 1.82
C ILE A 294 23.86 10.98 0.67
N THR A 295 23.08 11.91 0.13
CA THR A 295 23.50 12.73 -1.01
C THR A 295 24.72 13.56 -0.70
N LYS A 296 24.77 14.19 0.49
CA LYS A 296 25.87 15.02 0.94
C LYS A 296 27.14 14.19 1.16
N ALA A 297 27.07 13.15 2.00
CA ALA A 297 28.22 12.32 2.34
C ALA A 297 28.86 11.68 1.09
N MET A 298 28.05 11.17 0.16
CA MET A 298 28.51 10.56 -1.07
C MET A 298 29.16 11.57 -2.03
N ASN A 299 28.59 12.78 -2.20
CA ASN A 299 29.21 13.83 -3.02
C ASN A 299 30.53 14.32 -2.43
N ASP A 300 30.57 14.55 -1.11
CA ASP A 300 31.77 15.00 -0.42
C ASP A 300 32.90 13.96 -0.55
N TYR A 301 32.59 12.67 -0.39
CA TYR A 301 33.52 11.59 -0.61
C TYR A 301 34.01 11.52 -2.06
N ALA A 302 33.10 11.59 -3.04
CA ALA A 302 33.42 11.51 -4.47
C ALA A 302 34.35 12.65 -4.91
N ARG A 303 34.17 13.86 -4.35
CA ARG A 303 35.08 15.00 -4.59
C ARG A 303 36.43 14.82 -3.91
N LYS A 304 36.43 14.44 -2.64
CA LYS A 304 37.66 14.23 -1.87
C LYS A 304 38.58 13.18 -2.49
N THR A 305 37.98 12.14 -3.09
CA THR A 305 38.72 11.04 -3.76
C THR A 305 39.01 11.30 -5.24
N GLY A 306 38.53 12.41 -5.82
CA GLY A 306 38.75 12.77 -7.22
C GLY A 306 37.90 11.95 -8.22
N LEU A 307 36.95 11.14 -7.75
CA LEU A 307 35.99 10.43 -8.60
C LEU A 307 35.04 11.40 -9.32
N LEU A 308 34.74 12.54 -8.69
CA LEU A 308 34.14 13.71 -9.32
C LEU A 308 35.19 14.82 -9.40
N LYS A 309 35.47 15.32 -10.61
CA LYS A 309 36.41 16.43 -10.86
C LYS A 309 35.75 17.74 -10.43
N GLU A 310 36.56 18.78 -10.13
CA GLU A 310 36.07 20.12 -9.74
C GLU A 310 35.05 20.73 -10.70
N LYS A 311 35.23 20.50 -12.00
CA LYS A 311 34.32 20.97 -13.07
C LYS A 311 33.03 20.18 -13.20
N ASP A 312 32.96 18.99 -12.61
CA ASP A 312 31.76 18.13 -12.73
C ASP A 312 30.69 18.65 -11.78
N LYS A 313 29.42 18.57 -12.17
CA LYS A 313 28.31 18.84 -11.28
C LYS A 313 28.22 17.75 -10.22
N ASN A 314 27.71 18.10 -9.03
CA ASN A 314 27.33 17.10 -8.04
C ASN A 314 26.29 16.15 -8.62
N LEU A 315 26.36 14.89 -8.21
CA LEU A 315 25.33 13.91 -8.51
C LEU A 315 24.06 14.24 -7.72
N GLU A 316 22.90 13.95 -8.29
CA GLU A 316 21.62 14.13 -7.63
C GLU A 316 21.37 12.99 -6.62
N GLY A 317 20.51 13.25 -5.64
CA GLY A 317 20.17 12.24 -4.63
C GLY A 317 19.58 10.97 -5.22
N SER A 318 18.85 11.08 -6.32
CA SER A 318 18.30 9.94 -7.06
C SER A 318 19.38 9.02 -7.63
N ASP A 319 20.52 9.60 -8.07
CA ASP A 319 21.64 8.82 -8.63
C ASP A 319 22.29 7.92 -7.55
N TYR A 320 22.35 8.43 -6.31
CA TYR A 320 22.89 7.68 -5.17
C TYR A 320 21.90 6.68 -4.56
N ARG A 321 20.62 6.85 -4.80
CA ARG A 321 19.60 5.92 -4.27
C ARG A 321 19.27 4.78 -5.23
N GLU A 322 19.81 4.77 -6.44
CA GLU A 322 19.61 3.65 -7.37
C GLU A 322 20.11 2.33 -6.76
N GLY A 323 19.20 1.38 -6.56
CA GLY A 323 19.46 0.09 -5.92
C GLY A 323 19.64 0.15 -4.40
N LEU A 324 19.21 1.23 -3.74
CA LEU A 324 19.24 1.37 -2.29
C LEU A 324 18.00 0.71 -1.67
N ALA A 325 18.20 -0.24 -0.77
CA ALA A 325 17.20 -0.68 0.21
C ALA A 325 17.57 -0.09 1.57
N ALA A 326 16.64 0.59 2.22
CA ALA A 326 16.87 1.19 3.52
C ALA A 326 15.63 1.10 4.42
N VAL A 327 15.88 0.90 5.71
CA VAL A 327 14.87 1.00 6.77
C VAL A 327 15.32 2.09 7.74
N LEU A 328 14.48 3.09 7.91
CA LEU A 328 14.67 4.18 8.86
C LEU A 328 13.62 4.07 9.97
N SER A 329 14.03 3.83 11.19
CA SER A 329 13.16 3.83 12.37
C SER A 329 13.61 4.95 13.31
N ILE A 330 12.68 5.84 13.67
CA ILE A 330 12.96 6.89 14.64
C ILE A 330 11.97 6.83 15.80
N LEU A 331 12.48 7.06 17.01
CA LEU A 331 11.64 7.30 18.17
C LEU A 331 11.63 8.81 18.46
N VAL A 332 10.46 9.38 18.40
CA VAL A 332 10.21 10.82 18.56
C VAL A 332 9.48 11.05 19.88
N PRO A 333 9.98 11.92 20.77
CA PRO A 333 9.26 12.31 21.97
C PRO A 333 7.90 12.95 21.62
N GLU A 334 6.88 12.70 22.45
CA GLU A 334 5.53 13.22 22.25
C GLU A 334 5.50 14.75 22.00
N ALA A 335 6.30 15.51 22.74
CA ALA A 335 6.37 16.97 22.61
C ALA A 335 6.77 17.46 21.20
N HIS A 336 7.43 16.62 20.41
CA HIS A 336 7.93 16.95 19.07
C HIS A 336 7.24 16.18 17.97
N LEU A 337 6.27 15.31 18.30
CA LEU A 337 5.64 14.40 17.36
C LEU A 337 4.47 15.08 16.65
N GLN A 338 4.61 15.29 15.35
CA GLN A 338 3.59 15.92 14.50
C GLN A 338 3.44 15.12 13.21
N PHE A 339 2.26 14.55 12.98
CA PHE A 339 1.91 13.92 11.73
C PHE A 339 1.02 14.81 10.87
N GLU A 340 1.12 14.69 9.56
CA GLU A 340 0.17 15.27 8.63
C GLU A 340 -1.02 14.29 8.47
N GLY A 341 -2.14 14.57 9.17
CA GLY A 341 -3.36 13.78 9.10
C GLY A 341 -3.49 12.66 10.15
N GLN A 342 -4.72 12.11 10.24
CA GLN A 342 -5.11 11.09 11.22
C GLN A 342 -4.48 9.71 10.94
N THR A 343 -4.22 9.39 9.67
CA THR A 343 -3.64 8.10 9.24
C THR A 343 -2.15 7.96 9.54
N LYS A 344 -1.48 9.04 9.99
CA LYS A 344 -0.05 9.09 10.37
C LYS A 344 0.91 8.73 9.22
N ASP A 345 0.47 8.86 7.98
CA ASP A 345 1.24 8.44 6.80
C ASP A 345 2.47 9.32 6.54
N LYS A 346 2.51 10.55 7.09
CA LYS A 346 3.61 11.50 6.88
C LYS A 346 4.01 12.23 8.16
N LEU A 347 5.32 12.23 8.45
CA LEU A 347 5.86 12.99 9.58
C LEU A 347 6.13 14.46 9.20
N GLY A 348 5.53 15.38 9.97
CA GLY A 348 5.73 16.83 9.82
C GLY A 348 6.75 17.45 10.77
N SER A 349 7.21 16.72 11.80
CA SER A 349 8.12 17.23 12.85
C SER A 349 9.40 17.88 12.30
N PRO A 350 9.62 19.22 12.44
CA PRO A 350 10.74 19.89 11.77
C PRO A 350 12.12 19.44 12.26
N LEU A 351 12.24 19.07 13.53
CA LEU A 351 13.51 18.66 14.16
C LEU A 351 13.97 17.27 13.76
N ALA A 352 13.09 16.42 13.22
CA ALA A 352 13.45 15.07 12.78
C ALA A 352 14.43 15.10 11.60
N ARG A 353 14.30 16.07 10.68
CA ARG A 353 15.23 16.21 9.55
C ARG A 353 16.67 16.44 9.96
N PRO A 354 17.01 17.49 10.76
CA PRO A 354 18.39 17.70 11.17
C PRO A 354 18.94 16.58 12.05
N ALA A 355 18.14 15.97 12.91
CA ALA A 355 18.57 14.85 13.74
C ALA A 355 19.03 13.65 12.90
N VAL A 356 18.22 13.23 11.93
CA VAL A 356 18.57 12.13 11.02
C VAL A 356 19.75 12.52 10.13
N ASP A 357 19.76 13.74 9.57
CA ASP A 357 20.84 14.23 8.69
C ASP A 357 22.19 14.20 9.42
N SER A 358 22.28 14.72 10.65
CA SER A 358 23.51 14.73 11.47
C SER A 358 24.04 13.31 11.69
N ILE A 359 23.21 12.43 12.27
CA ILE A 359 23.63 11.07 12.63
C ILE A 359 24.07 10.28 11.40
N VAL A 360 23.28 10.33 10.32
CA VAL A 360 23.56 9.52 9.13
C VAL A 360 24.76 10.09 8.35
N SER A 361 24.88 11.42 8.21
CA SER A 361 26.02 12.05 7.52
C SER A 361 27.34 11.67 8.18
N ASP A 362 27.42 11.75 9.50
CA ASP A 362 28.65 11.46 10.24
C ASP A 362 29.02 9.97 10.11
N LYS A 363 28.08 9.07 10.41
CA LYS A 363 28.33 7.61 10.37
C LYS A 363 28.65 7.13 8.95
N LEU A 364 27.91 7.61 7.94
CA LEU A 364 28.14 7.24 6.55
C LEU A 364 29.50 7.77 6.04
N THR A 365 29.89 9.01 6.44
CA THR A 365 31.19 9.57 6.08
C THR A 365 32.34 8.71 6.63
N PHE A 366 32.27 8.29 7.90
CA PHE A 366 33.26 7.39 8.49
C PHE A 366 33.31 6.06 7.74
N PHE A 367 32.15 5.44 7.48
CA PHE A 367 32.07 4.18 6.74
C PHE A 367 32.73 4.29 5.36
N LEU A 368 32.44 5.34 4.59
CA LEU A 368 32.99 5.54 3.25
C LEU A 368 34.52 5.69 3.28
N LEU A 369 35.07 6.36 4.30
CA LEU A 369 36.53 6.54 4.47
C LEU A 369 37.23 5.22 4.83
N GLU A 370 36.61 4.38 5.65
CA GLU A 370 37.15 3.09 6.07
C GLU A 370 37.06 2.04 4.95
N ASN A 371 36.05 2.13 4.07
CA ASN A 371 35.76 1.15 3.04
C ASN A 371 35.94 1.71 1.61
N GLY A 372 37.12 2.26 1.32
CA GLY A 372 37.38 3.03 0.12
C GLY A 372 37.11 2.33 -1.22
N GLU A 373 37.34 1.01 -1.34
CA GLU A 373 37.05 0.26 -2.56
C GLU A 373 35.53 0.14 -2.78
N LEU A 374 34.78 -0.23 -1.73
CA LEU A 374 33.34 -0.36 -1.77
C LEU A 374 32.69 1.00 -2.05
N ALA A 375 33.15 2.05 -1.37
CA ALA A 375 32.69 3.42 -1.58
C ALA A 375 32.92 3.88 -3.03
N SER A 376 34.10 3.58 -3.60
CA SER A 376 34.42 3.90 -4.99
C SER A 376 33.49 3.16 -5.97
N ASN A 377 33.13 1.92 -5.69
CA ASN A 377 32.20 1.13 -6.52
C ASN A 377 30.78 1.71 -6.47
N LEU A 378 30.31 2.14 -5.30
CA LEU A 378 29.02 2.84 -5.15
C LEU A 378 28.99 4.15 -5.92
N ILE A 379 30.05 4.97 -5.82
CA ILE A 379 30.14 6.22 -6.58
C ILE A 379 30.13 5.96 -8.09
N ARG A 380 30.86 4.93 -8.58
CA ARG A 380 30.83 4.55 -10.00
C ARG A 380 29.44 4.10 -10.46
N LYS A 381 28.71 3.37 -9.61
CA LYS A 381 27.30 3.01 -9.89
C LYS A 381 26.45 4.27 -10.02
N ALA A 382 26.55 5.22 -9.09
CA ALA A 382 25.82 6.48 -9.12
C ALA A 382 26.17 7.35 -10.35
N ILE A 383 27.43 7.36 -10.79
CA ILE A 383 27.85 8.04 -12.03
C ILE A 383 27.15 7.39 -13.25
N LYS A 384 27.07 6.06 -13.31
CA LYS A 384 26.33 5.36 -14.39
C LYS A 384 24.82 5.69 -14.34
N ALA A 385 24.23 5.79 -13.15
CA ALA A 385 22.83 6.17 -12.96
C ALA A 385 22.57 7.59 -13.50
N ARG A 386 23.45 8.57 -13.16
CA ARG A 386 23.41 9.92 -13.71
C ARG A 386 23.46 9.91 -15.24
N ASP A 387 24.43 9.19 -15.82
CA ASP A 387 24.61 9.15 -17.28
C ASP A 387 23.36 8.58 -17.97
N ALA A 388 22.73 7.56 -17.38
CA ALA A 388 21.48 7.01 -17.88
C ALA A 388 20.31 8.02 -17.75
N ARG A 389 20.19 8.70 -16.63
CA ARG A 389 19.18 9.74 -16.37
C ARG A 389 19.35 10.92 -17.34
N GLU A 390 20.57 11.43 -17.51
CA GLU A 390 20.85 12.53 -18.44
C GLU A 390 20.54 12.14 -19.90
N ALA A 391 20.86 10.90 -20.30
CA ALA A 391 20.52 10.38 -21.63
C ALA A 391 18.98 10.30 -21.82
N ALA A 392 18.24 9.83 -20.80
CA ALA A 392 16.78 9.81 -20.83
C ALA A 392 16.18 11.20 -20.91
N ARG A 393 16.70 12.16 -20.13
CA ARG A 393 16.28 13.56 -20.15
C ARG A 393 16.55 14.21 -21.50
N LYS A 394 17.74 13.98 -22.07
CA LYS A 394 18.08 14.50 -23.40
C LYS A 394 17.14 13.96 -24.48
N ALA A 395 16.86 12.66 -24.48
CA ALA A 395 15.89 12.05 -25.38
C ALA A 395 14.49 12.67 -25.23
N ARG A 396 14.05 12.94 -23.99
CA ARG A 396 12.78 13.61 -23.70
C ARG A 396 12.76 15.05 -24.22
N ASP A 397 13.80 15.82 -23.96
CA ASP A 397 13.91 17.24 -24.37
C ASP A 397 13.99 17.36 -25.90
N GLU A 398 14.72 16.49 -26.56
CA GLU A 398 14.73 16.37 -28.03
C GLU A 398 13.33 16.09 -28.57
N SER A 399 12.56 15.21 -27.91
CA SER A 399 11.19 14.91 -28.25
C SER A 399 10.23 16.10 -28.02
N ARG A 400 10.35 16.80 -26.88
CA ARG A 400 9.55 18.01 -26.58
C ARG A 400 9.87 19.17 -27.51
N ASN A 401 11.15 19.38 -27.85
CA ASN A 401 11.60 20.40 -28.78
C ASN A 401 11.33 20.03 -30.24
N GLY A 402 11.29 18.76 -30.56
CA GLY A 402 10.92 18.20 -31.88
C GLY A 402 9.46 18.46 -32.27
N LYS A 403 8.62 19.05 -31.40
CA LYS A 403 7.29 19.57 -31.79
C LYS A 403 7.35 20.55 -32.97
N LYS A 404 8.53 21.03 -33.35
CA LYS A 404 8.80 21.81 -34.55
C LYS A 404 9.21 20.95 -35.78
N ASN A 405 9.63 19.68 -35.60
CA ASN A 405 10.08 18.82 -36.70
C ASN A 405 9.02 17.76 -37.06
N LYS A 406 8.69 17.70 -38.34
CA LYS A 406 7.65 16.83 -38.95
C LYS A 406 7.88 15.30 -38.73
N LYS A 407 9.06 14.86 -38.29
CA LYS A 407 9.37 13.42 -38.06
C LYS A 407 8.75 12.83 -36.79
N ASP A 408 8.65 13.61 -35.69
CA ASP A 408 8.13 13.10 -34.42
C ASP A 408 6.59 13.07 -34.36
N LYS A 409 5.91 13.84 -35.21
CA LYS A 409 4.47 13.65 -35.48
C LYS A 409 4.16 12.28 -36.05
N GLY A 410 5.13 11.59 -36.63
CA GLY A 410 4.99 10.25 -37.21
C GLY A 410 4.86 9.13 -36.18
N LEU A 411 5.57 9.21 -35.05
CA LEU A 411 5.54 8.18 -34.01
C LEU A 411 4.20 8.15 -33.23
N LEU A 412 3.63 9.31 -32.94
CA LEU A 412 2.33 9.42 -32.25
C LEU A 412 1.14 9.45 -33.23
N SER A 413 1.34 9.86 -34.50
CA SER A 413 0.23 10.15 -35.44
C SER A 413 -0.45 8.91 -36.01
N GLY A 414 0.12 7.70 -35.84
CA GLY A 414 -0.45 6.46 -36.38
C GLY A 414 -1.14 5.54 -35.35
N LYS A 415 -0.70 5.57 -34.08
CA LYS A 415 -1.18 4.63 -33.05
C LYS A 415 -2.21 5.27 -32.11
N LEU A 416 -1.90 6.44 -31.55
CA LEU A 416 -2.79 7.12 -30.60
C LEU A 416 -4.01 7.72 -31.29
N THR A 417 -5.20 7.39 -30.77
CA THR A 417 -6.44 8.10 -31.10
C THR A 417 -6.79 9.03 -29.92
N PRO A 418 -6.49 10.34 -29.99
CA PRO A 418 -6.58 11.25 -28.85
C PRO A 418 -8.02 11.58 -28.46
N ALA A 419 -8.22 12.00 -27.22
CA ALA A 419 -9.45 12.66 -26.78
C ALA A 419 -9.53 14.10 -27.34
N GLN A 420 -10.75 14.62 -27.47
CA GLN A 420 -10.98 16.01 -27.91
C GLN A 420 -10.70 17.00 -26.78
N SER A 421 -10.97 16.61 -25.52
CA SER A 421 -10.71 17.45 -24.35
C SER A 421 -9.20 17.64 -24.15
N LYS A 422 -8.82 18.88 -23.81
CA LYS A 422 -7.47 19.24 -23.40
C LYS A 422 -7.29 19.26 -21.88
N ASN A 423 -8.35 18.93 -21.13
CA ASN A 423 -8.30 18.91 -19.66
C ASN A 423 -7.85 17.54 -19.17
N PRO A 424 -6.62 17.40 -18.61
CA PRO A 424 -6.10 16.13 -18.11
C PRO A 424 -7.00 15.47 -17.06
N ALA A 425 -7.62 16.27 -16.18
CA ALA A 425 -8.47 15.79 -15.09
C ALA A 425 -9.78 15.12 -15.56
N LYS A 426 -10.11 15.22 -16.85
CA LYS A 426 -11.30 14.58 -17.45
C LYS A 426 -10.94 13.45 -18.40
N ASN A 427 -9.68 13.38 -18.83
CA ASN A 427 -9.26 12.46 -19.87
C ASN A 427 -8.93 11.08 -19.32
N GLU A 428 -9.32 10.06 -20.09
CA GLU A 428 -9.02 8.66 -19.85
C GLU A 428 -8.19 8.10 -21.02
N LEU A 429 -7.16 7.32 -20.71
CA LEU A 429 -6.34 6.61 -21.69
C LEU A 429 -6.61 5.12 -21.58
N TYR A 430 -7.13 4.51 -22.63
CA TYR A 430 -7.25 3.07 -22.77
C TYR A 430 -6.01 2.50 -23.46
N LEU A 431 -5.30 1.62 -22.77
CA LEU A 431 -4.24 0.77 -23.33
C LEU A 431 -4.91 -0.53 -23.78
N VAL A 432 -5.05 -0.72 -25.08
CA VAL A 432 -5.86 -1.81 -25.65
C VAL A 432 -4.96 -2.85 -26.30
N GLU A 433 -5.18 -4.11 -25.99
CA GLU A 433 -4.47 -5.21 -26.64
C GLU A 433 -4.87 -5.36 -28.10
N GLY A 434 -3.87 -5.24 -28.98
CA GLY A 434 -4.02 -5.46 -30.42
C GLY A 434 -4.77 -4.39 -31.21
N ASP A 435 -4.55 -4.40 -32.51
CA ASP A 435 -5.17 -3.45 -33.45
C ASP A 435 -6.66 -3.72 -33.67
N SER A 436 -7.10 -4.99 -33.57
CA SER A 436 -8.51 -5.37 -33.79
C SER A 436 -9.42 -4.81 -32.71
N ALA A 437 -9.12 -5.11 -31.43
CA ALA A 437 -9.84 -4.54 -30.29
C ALA A 437 -9.69 -3.02 -30.22
N GLY A 438 -8.49 -2.50 -30.56
CA GLY A 438 -8.26 -1.08 -30.73
C GLY A 438 -9.17 -0.42 -31.75
N GLY A 439 -9.53 -1.12 -32.84
CA GLY A 439 -10.49 -0.67 -33.85
C GLY A 439 -11.91 -0.51 -33.30
N SER A 440 -12.41 -1.54 -32.61
CA SER A 440 -13.73 -1.50 -31.94
C SER A 440 -13.77 -0.43 -30.86
N ALA A 441 -12.72 -0.32 -30.02
CA ALA A 441 -12.62 0.71 -28.99
C ALA A 441 -12.60 2.14 -29.55
N LYS A 442 -11.91 2.38 -30.68
CA LYS A 442 -11.91 3.69 -31.38
C LYS A 442 -13.29 4.09 -31.86
N GLN A 443 -14.12 3.13 -32.30
CA GLN A 443 -15.46 3.37 -32.76
C GLN A 443 -16.44 3.59 -31.61
N GLY A 444 -16.36 2.75 -30.54
CA GLY A 444 -17.28 2.74 -29.42
C GLY A 444 -17.04 3.84 -28.36
N ARG A 445 -15.82 4.42 -28.27
CA ARG A 445 -15.44 5.38 -27.22
C ARG A 445 -16.23 6.69 -27.21
N ASP A 446 -16.33 7.35 -26.08
CA ASP A 446 -16.67 8.78 -26.05
C ASP A 446 -15.44 9.61 -26.44
N ARG A 447 -15.52 10.19 -27.66
CA ARG A 447 -14.44 10.99 -28.25
C ARG A 447 -14.09 12.24 -27.45
N LYS A 448 -15.00 12.69 -26.58
CA LYS A 448 -14.78 13.91 -25.78
C LYS A 448 -13.64 13.75 -24.82
N PHE A 449 -13.56 12.62 -24.12
CA PHE A 449 -12.60 12.45 -23.02
C PHE A 449 -11.82 11.12 -23.05
N GLN A 450 -12.19 10.16 -23.91
CA GLN A 450 -11.49 8.86 -23.99
C GLN A 450 -10.49 8.86 -25.16
N ALA A 451 -9.24 8.51 -24.86
CA ALA A 451 -8.18 8.26 -25.82
C ALA A 451 -7.88 6.76 -25.90
N ILE A 452 -7.52 6.26 -27.09
CA ILE A 452 -7.20 4.85 -27.33
C ILE A 452 -5.77 4.73 -27.84
N LEU A 453 -4.98 3.88 -27.18
CA LEU A 453 -3.65 3.48 -27.60
C LEU A 453 -3.61 1.95 -27.74
N PRO A 454 -3.68 1.41 -28.96
CA PRO A 454 -3.47 -0.02 -29.18
C PRO A 454 -2.01 -0.40 -28.94
N LEU A 455 -1.78 -1.54 -28.27
CA LEU A 455 -0.47 -2.12 -28.04
C LEU A 455 -0.30 -3.34 -28.95
N ARG A 456 0.83 -3.43 -29.65
CA ARG A 456 1.13 -4.53 -30.56
C ARG A 456 1.95 -5.61 -29.87
N GLY A 457 1.25 -6.61 -29.35
CA GLY A 457 1.87 -7.74 -28.68
C GLY A 457 2.38 -7.45 -27.26
N LYS A 458 3.19 -8.35 -26.74
CA LYS A 458 3.72 -8.29 -25.38
C LYS A 458 4.81 -7.21 -25.28
N VAL A 459 4.68 -6.30 -24.33
CA VAL A 459 5.72 -5.31 -24.03
C VAL A 459 6.91 -5.96 -23.34
N ILE A 460 8.07 -5.29 -23.39
CA ILE A 460 9.28 -5.78 -22.71
C ILE A 460 9.06 -5.90 -21.19
N ASN A 461 9.61 -6.95 -20.58
CA ASN A 461 9.62 -7.07 -19.12
C ASN A 461 10.58 -6.05 -18.49
N THR A 462 10.02 -5.01 -17.94
CA THR A 462 10.77 -3.87 -17.38
C THR A 462 11.39 -4.16 -16.01
N ALA A 463 11.09 -5.29 -15.37
CA ALA A 463 11.82 -5.75 -14.19
C ALA A 463 13.22 -6.28 -14.52
N LYS A 464 13.42 -6.74 -15.78
CA LYS A 464 14.70 -7.30 -16.26
C LYS A 464 15.49 -6.35 -17.14
N ALA A 465 14.81 -5.41 -17.81
CA ALA A 465 15.42 -4.55 -18.82
C ALA A 465 16.08 -3.32 -18.20
N LYS A 466 17.20 -2.91 -18.78
CA LYS A 466 17.85 -1.63 -18.46
C LYS A 466 17.04 -0.45 -19.03
N MET A 467 17.09 0.72 -18.39
CA MET A 467 16.38 1.93 -18.83
C MET A 467 16.64 2.25 -20.31
N ALA A 468 17.89 2.09 -20.78
CA ALA A 468 18.24 2.35 -22.18
C ALA A 468 17.49 1.42 -23.17
N ASP A 469 17.22 0.19 -22.79
CA ASP A 469 16.50 -0.77 -23.62
C ASP A 469 14.98 -0.56 -23.53
N ILE A 470 14.48 -0.15 -22.35
CA ILE A 470 13.09 0.26 -22.13
C ILE A 470 12.75 1.44 -23.05
N LEU A 471 13.60 2.46 -23.10
CA LEU A 471 13.41 3.64 -23.95
C LEU A 471 13.53 3.35 -25.46
N LYS A 472 14.20 2.25 -25.84
CA LYS A 472 14.26 1.78 -27.25
C LYS A 472 13.01 0.98 -27.63
N ASN A 473 12.28 0.43 -26.67
CA ASN A 473 11.06 -0.32 -26.95
C ASN A 473 9.96 0.63 -27.43
N GLU A 474 9.46 0.43 -28.64
CA GLU A 474 8.54 1.34 -29.31
C GLU A 474 7.21 1.48 -28.54
N GLU A 475 6.65 0.38 -28.03
CA GLU A 475 5.38 0.38 -27.30
C GLU A 475 5.49 1.14 -25.96
N ILE A 476 6.53 0.83 -25.17
CA ILE A 476 6.79 1.52 -23.90
C ILE A 476 7.08 3.01 -24.16
N ASN A 477 7.89 3.31 -25.13
CA ASN A 477 8.23 4.69 -25.47
C ASN A 477 7.00 5.49 -25.91
N THR A 478 6.13 4.89 -26.72
CA THR A 478 4.85 5.51 -27.12
C THR A 478 3.94 5.77 -25.92
N MET A 479 3.88 4.84 -24.93
CA MET A 479 3.14 5.06 -23.69
C MET A 479 3.70 6.22 -22.87
N ILE A 480 5.03 6.27 -22.68
CA ILE A 480 5.71 7.35 -21.95
C ILE A 480 5.35 8.72 -22.54
N TYR A 481 5.45 8.84 -23.86
CA TYR A 481 5.09 10.08 -24.56
C TYR A 481 3.59 10.41 -24.50
N THR A 482 2.74 9.41 -24.59
CA THR A 482 1.28 9.59 -24.52
C THR A 482 0.86 10.08 -23.13
N ILE A 483 1.38 9.48 -22.08
CA ILE A 483 1.10 9.87 -20.68
C ILE A 483 1.68 11.25 -20.40
N GLY A 484 2.87 11.56 -20.88
CA GLY A 484 3.45 12.90 -20.85
C GLY A 484 4.13 13.31 -19.54
N ALA A 485 4.09 12.46 -18.50
CA ALA A 485 4.53 12.75 -17.15
C ALA A 485 6.03 12.44 -16.88
N GLY A 486 6.76 11.94 -17.88
CA GLY A 486 8.13 11.43 -17.68
C GLY A 486 8.16 9.98 -17.23
N VAL A 487 9.32 9.51 -16.76
CA VAL A 487 9.53 8.09 -16.38
C VAL A 487 10.63 8.00 -15.32
N GLY A 488 10.49 7.07 -14.37
CA GLY A 488 11.45 6.85 -13.30
C GLY A 488 11.60 8.06 -12.39
N THR A 489 12.82 8.50 -12.14
CA THR A 489 13.12 9.66 -11.28
C THR A 489 12.68 11.01 -11.87
N ASP A 490 12.45 11.07 -13.18
CA ASP A 490 11.97 12.27 -13.88
C ASP A 490 10.43 12.33 -13.99
N PHE A 491 9.73 11.39 -13.36
CA PHE A 491 8.28 11.34 -13.39
C PHE A 491 7.66 12.45 -12.52
N THR A 492 6.69 13.17 -13.07
CA THR A 492 5.95 14.24 -12.38
C THR A 492 4.45 14.01 -12.59
N LEU A 493 3.72 13.74 -11.52
CA LEU A 493 2.30 13.35 -11.57
C LEU A 493 1.40 14.45 -12.16
N GLU A 494 1.74 15.71 -11.90
CA GLU A 494 1.02 16.91 -12.37
C GLU A 494 1.11 17.10 -13.88
N ASP A 495 2.16 16.57 -14.51
CA ASP A 495 2.36 16.63 -15.96
C ASP A 495 1.57 15.55 -16.72
N ALA A 496 0.88 14.64 -16.03
CA ALA A 496 0.13 13.55 -16.65
C ALA A 496 -1.05 14.09 -17.47
N ASN A 497 -1.15 13.66 -18.73
CA ASN A 497 -2.20 14.07 -19.66
C ASN A 497 -3.57 13.41 -19.39
N TYR A 498 -3.63 12.45 -18.48
CA TYR A 498 -4.82 11.64 -18.20
C TYR A 498 -5.02 11.45 -16.70
N ASP A 499 -6.30 11.52 -16.28
CA ASP A 499 -6.74 11.22 -14.92
C ASP A 499 -6.80 9.71 -14.67
N LYS A 500 -7.21 8.94 -15.69
CA LYS A 500 -7.28 7.48 -15.62
C LYS A 500 -6.51 6.84 -16.76
N ILE A 501 -5.71 5.83 -16.42
CA ILE A 501 -5.04 4.94 -17.36
C ILE A 501 -5.67 3.56 -17.16
N ILE A 502 -6.33 3.07 -18.21
CA ILE A 502 -7.17 1.87 -18.13
C ILE A 502 -6.56 0.79 -19.03
N ILE A 503 -6.11 -0.29 -18.44
CA ILE A 503 -5.59 -1.47 -19.12
C ILE A 503 -6.78 -2.32 -19.56
N MET A 504 -6.91 -2.58 -20.85
CA MET A 504 -8.00 -3.34 -21.46
C MET A 504 -7.42 -4.41 -22.38
N THR A 505 -7.38 -5.65 -21.89
CA THR A 505 -6.79 -6.82 -22.56
C THR A 505 -7.84 -7.92 -22.71
N ASP A 506 -7.52 -8.90 -23.53
CA ASP A 506 -8.32 -10.10 -23.69
C ASP A 506 -8.42 -10.88 -22.38
N ALA A 507 -9.51 -11.61 -22.17
CA ALA A 507 -9.75 -12.43 -20.98
C ALA A 507 -9.12 -13.82 -21.11
N ASP A 508 -7.85 -13.86 -21.53
CA ASP A 508 -7.08 -15.09 -21.70
C ASP A 508 -5.70 -14.99 -21.03
N THR A 509 -4.88 -16.03 -21.15
CA THR A 509 -3.55 -16.11 -20.54
C THR A 509 -2.59 -15.07 -21.11
N ASP A 510 -2.70 -14.75 -22.39
CA ASP A 510 -1.85 -13.74 -23.05
C ASP A 510 -2.23 -12.33 -22.59
N GLY A 511 -3.52 -12.04 -22.49
CA GLY A 511 -4.01 -10.77 -21.95
C GLY A 511 -3.62 -10.57 -20.48
N ALA A 512 -3.72 -11.62 -19.65
CA ALA A 512 -3.23 -11.59 -18.27
C ALA A 512 -1.73 -11.34 -18.18
N HIS A 513 -0.93 -11.91 -19.10
CA HIS A 513 0.49 -11.65 -19.17
C HIS A 513 0.80 -10.20 -19.57
N ILE A 514 0.09 -9.64 -20.55
CA ILE A 514 0.22 -8.22 -20.93
C ILE A 514 -0.13 -7.31 -19.76
N GLN A 515 -1.22 -7.58 -19.03
CA GLN A 515 -1.57 -6.85 -17.81
C GLN A 515 -0.41 -6.86 -16.81
N THR A 516 0.18 -8.03 -16.54
CA THR A 516 1.28 -8.17 -15.59
C THR A 516 2.52 -7.38 -16.01
N LEU A 517 2.85 -7.37 -17.31
CA LEU A 517 3.97 -6.59 -17.85
C LEU A 517 3.72 -5.09 -17.73
N LEU A 518 2.50 -4.62 -18.01
CA LEU A 518 2.11 -3.21 -17.88
C LEU A 518 2.09 -2.77 -16.41
N LEU A 519 1.55 -3.59 -15.52
CA LEU A 519 1.57 -3.32 -14.08
C LEU A 519 3.01 -3.23 -13.55
N THR A 520 3.91 -4.12 -14.02
CA THR A 520 5.33 -4.08 -13.69
C THR A 520 5.97 -2.76 -14.15
N PHE A 521 5.65 -2.31 -15.36
CA PHE A 521 6.13 -1.03 -15.87
C PHE A 521 5.64 0.16 -15.04
N PHE A 522 4.32 0.25 -14.76
CA PHE A 522 3.76 1.32 -13.95
C PHE A 522 4.33 1.31 -12.52
N TYR A 523 4.43 0.14 -11.91
CA TYR A 523 5.00 0.00 -10.58
C TYR A 523 6.47 0.46 -10.51
N ARG A 524 7.30 0.06 -11.49
CA ARG A 524 8.74 0.35 -11.49
C ARG A 524 9.07 1.78 -11.89
N TYR A 525 8.35 2.33 -12.87
CA TYR A 525 8.77 3.54 -13.57
C TYR A 525 7.76 4.69 -13.51
N MET A 526 6.53 4.44 -13.09
CA MET A 526 5.47 5.45 -12.93
C MET A 526 4.65 5.19 -11.65
N ARG A 527 5.32 4.78 -10.58
CA ARG A 527 4.70 4.42 -9.30
C ARG A 527 3.73 5.49 -8.76
N PRO A 528 4.03 6.81 -8.83
CA PRO A 528 3.08 7.82 -8.36
C PRO A 528 1.71 7.78 -9.05
N LEU A 529 1.59 7.24 -10.28
CA LEU A 529 0.28 7.01 -10.90
C LEU A 529 -0.53 5.94 -10.19
N VAL A 530 0.14 4.87 -9.73
CA VAL A 530 -0.50 3.77 -8.99
C VAL A 530 -0.90 4.25 -7.59
N GLU A 531 0.00 4.92 -6.89
CA GLU A 531 -0.23 5.50 -5.56
C GLU A 531 -1.37 6.53 -5.56
N ALA A 532 -1.45 7.37 -6.60
CA ALA A 532 -2.55 8.30 -6.81
C ALA A 532 -3.87 7.62 -7.27
N GLY A 533 -3.85 6.29 -7.47
CA GLY A 533 -5.01 5.50 -7.89
C GLY A 533 -5.51 5.84 -9.29
N ARG A 534 -4.60 6.21 -10.20
CA ARG A 534 -4.94 6.54 -11.59
C ARG A 534 -4.79 5.37 -12.56
N VAL A 535 -4.38 4.19 -12.12
CA VAL A 535 -4.24 2.98 -12.94
C VAL A 535 -5.39 2.02 -12.65
N TYR A 536 -6.03 1.54 -13.72
CA TYR A 536 -7.19 0.66 -13.63
C TYR A 536 -7.06 -0.51 -14.62
N ILE A 537 -7.74 -1.62 -14.31
CA ILE A 537 -7.97 -2.74 -15.20
C ILE A 537 -9.45 -2.77 -15.55
N ALA A 538 -9.77 -2.77 -16.84
CA ALA A 538 -11.14 -2.94 -17.32
C ALA A 538 -11.53 -4.42 -17.27
N LEU A 539 -12.77 -4.69 -16.89
CA LEU A 539 -13.35 -6.04 -16.87
C LEU A 539 -14.40 -6.17 -17.98
N PRO A 540 -14.04 -6.72 -19.15
CA PRO A 540 -15.02 -7.08 -20.15
C PRO A 540 -15.81 -8.31 -19.69
N PRO A 541 -17.07 -8.50 -20.17
CA PRO A 541 -17.85 -9.70 -19.86
C PRO A 541 -17.24 -10.94 -20.54
N LEU A 542 -17.35 -12.09 -19.88
CA LEU A 542 -16.95 -13.39 -20.43
C LEU A 542 -18.05 -14.00 -21.31
N TYR A 543 -19.31 -13.67 -21.02
CA TYR A 543 -20.45 -14.30 -21.66
C TYR A 543 -21.49 -13.27 -22.10
N LYS A 544 -22.11 -13.53 -23.25
CA LYS A 544 -23.32 -12.87 -23.72
C LYS A 544 -24.41 -13.91 -23.83
N MET A 545 -25.57 -13.64 -23.27
CA MET A 545 -26.77 -14.43 -23.45
C MET A 545 -27.84 -13.59 -24.13
N SER A 546 -28.44 -14.14 -25.20
CA SER A 546 -29.50 -13.45 -25.93
C SER A 546 -30.69 -14.38 -26.18
N LYS A 547 -31.90 -13.80 -26.24
CA LYS A 547 -33.14 -14.50 -26.58
C LYS A 547 -34.03 -13.56 -27.39
N GLY A 548 -34.62 -14.13 -28.45
CA GLY A 548 -35.44 -13.36 -29.41
C GLY A 548 -34.71 -13.07 -30.71
N LYS A 549 -35.31 -12.26 -31.57
CA LYS A 549 -34.71 -11.82 -32.85
C LYS A 549 -35.13 -10.38 -33.15
N GLY A 550 -34.19 -9.59 -33.71
CA GLY A 550 -34.46 -8.23 -34.16
C GLY A 550 -34.83 -7.31 -32.99
N LYS A 551 -35.88 -6.51 -33.12
CA LYS A 551 -36.27 -5.51 -32.09
C LYS A 551 -36.74 -6.08 -30.77
N SER A 552 -37.05 -7.38 -30.70
CA SER A 552 -37.47 -8.10 -29.48
C SER A 552 -36.32 -8.93 -28.85
N GLU A 553 -35.13 -8.81 -29.35
CA GLU A 553 -33.95 -9.49 -28.77
C GLU A 553 -33.60 -8.85 -27.41
N VAL A 554 -33.57 -9.69 -26.38
CA VAL A 554 -33.10 -9.33 -25.05
C VAL A 554 -31.67 -9.86 -24.93
N VAL A 555 -30.74 -8.99 -24.56
CA VAL A 555 -29.31 -9.31 -24.40
C VAL A 555 -28.90 -8.98 -22.98
N GLU A 556 -28.24 -9.92 -22.32
CA GLU A 556 -27.58 -9.68 -21.01
C GLU A 556 -26.18 -10.31 -21.02
N TYR A 557 -25.32 -9.78 -20.13
CA TYR A 557 -23.92 -10.16 -20.05
C TYR A 557 -23.61 -10.76 -18.68
N ALA A 558 -22.63 -11.66 -18.61
CA ALA A 558 -22.10 -12.21 -17.37
C ALA A 558 -20.58 -12.16 -17.36
N TRP A 559 -20.03 -11.85 -16.19
CA TRP A 559 -18.60 -11.73 -15.93
C TRP A 559 -18.04 -12.95 -15.20
N THR A 560 -18.91 -13.74 -14.57
CA THR A 560 -18.55 -14.96 -13.83
C THR A 560 -19.43 -16.13 -14.24
N ASP A 561 -18.98 -17.36 -13.95
CA ASP A 561 -19.77 -18.57 -14.19
C ASP A 561 -21.04 -18.60 -13.33
N GLY A 562 -20.97 -18.05 -12.09
CA GLY A 562 -22.15 -17.91 -11.22
C GLY A 562 -23.23 -17.02 -11.82
N GLU A 563 -22.85 -15.86 -12.36
CA GLU A 563 -23.76 -14.96 -13.07
C GLU A 563 -24.33 -15.61 -14.36
N LEU A 564 -23.50 -16.39 -15.06
CA LEU A 564 -23.97 -17.14 -16.23
C LEU A 564 -25.05 -18.14 -15.84
N ASP A 565 -24.93 -18.86 -14.73
CA ASP A 565 -25.93 -19.82 -14.27
C ASP A 565 -27.24 -19.12 -13.84
N ASP A 566 -27.14 -17.91 -13.28
CA ASP A 566 -28.30 -17.05 -13.01
C ASP A 566 -29.01 -16.63 -14.31
N LEU A 567 -28.24 -16.21 -15.32
CA LEU A 567 -28.78 -15.88 -16.64
C LEU A 567 -29.41 -17.10 -17.31
N ARG A 568 -28.80 -18.28 -17.21
CA ARG A 568 -29.38 -19.53 -17.74
C ARG A 568 -30.75 -19.82 -17.11
N ARG A 569 -30.89 -19.63 -15.81
CA ARG A 569 -32.15 -19.78 -15.09
C ARG A 569 -33.20 -18.77 -15.54
N LYS A 570 -32.79 -17.50 -15.71
CA LYS A 570 -33.64 -16.38 -16.11
C LYS A 570 -34.15 -16.51 -17.55
N PHE A 571 -33.28 -16.83 -18.50
CA PHE A 571 -33.61 -16.91 -19.92
C PHE A 571 -34.29 -18.23 -20.31
N GLY A 572 -34.02 -19.30 -19.61
CA GLY A 572 -34.61 -20.64 -19.86
C GLY A 572 -34.21 -21.21 -21.23
N LYS A 573 -35.01 -22.20 -21.69
CA LYS A 573 -34.76 -22.88 -22.98
C LYS A 573 -34.89 -21.92 -24.17
N GLY A 574 -34.00 -22.06 -25.15
CA GLY A 574 -34.03 -21.32 -26.42
C GLY A 574 -33.20 -20.00 -26.39
N ALA A 575 -32.49 -19.72 -25.32
CA ALA A 575 -31.49 -18.63 -25.30
C ALA A 575 -30.21 -19.08 -26.04
N MET A 576 -29.57 -18.11 -26.71
CA MET A 576 -28.26 -18.27 -27.34
C MET A 576 -27.18 -17.79 -26.38
N LEU A 577 -26.17 -18.64 -26.14
CA LEU A 577 -24.98 -18.32 -25.37
C LEU A 577 -23.79 -18.07 -26.32
N GLN A 578 -23.12 -16.97 -26.15
CA GLN A 578 -21.83 -16.66 -26.77
C GLN A 578 -20.80 -16.46 -25.66
N ARG A 579 -19.67 -17.19 -25.72
CA ARG A 579 -18.50 -16.94 -24.88
C ARG A 579 -17.53 -16.08 -25.66
N TYR A 580 -17.10 -14.95 -25.07
CA TYR A 580 -16.07 -14.13 -25.65
C TYR A 580 -14.70 -14.68 -25.30
N LYS A 581 -13.85 -14.89 -26.30
CA LYS A 581 -12.45 -15.29 -26.14
C LYS A 581 -11.51 -14.08 -26.12
N GLY A 582 -11.93 -12.97 -26.73
CA GLY A 582 -11.18 -11.73 -26.74
C GLY A 582 -12.04 -10.53 -27.11
N LEU A 583 -11.52 -9.35 -26.84
CA LEU A 583 -12.16 -8.05 -27.12
C LEU A 583 -12.45 -7.83 -28.61
N GLY A 584 -11.67 -8.46 -29.48
CA GLY A 584 -11.85 -8.38 -30.93
C GLY A 584 -13.14 -9.05 -31.44
N GLU A 585 -13.81 -9.88 -30.62
CA GLU A 585 -15.09 -10.50 -30.92
C GLU A 585 -16.29 -9.59 -30.57
N MET A 586 -16.02 -8.50 -29.84
CA MET A 586 -17.04 -7.51 -29.46
C MET A 586 -17.10 -6.39 -30.51
N ASN A 587 -18.33 -6.05 -30.91
CA ASN A 587 -18.52 -4.85 -31.73
C ASN A 587 -18.41 -3.56 -30.87
N ALA A 588 -18.39 -2.41 -31.51
CA ALA A 588 -18.20 -1.12 -30.86
C ALA A 588 -19.27 -0.81 -29.79
N ASP A 589 -20.53 -1.13 -30.06
CA ASP A 589 -21.64 -0.85 -29.15
C ASP A 589 -21.57 -1.76 -27.91
N GLN A 590 -21.26 -3.05 -28.11
CA GLN A 590 -21.09 -4.01 -27.02
C GLN A 590 -19.93 -3.60 -26.10
N LEU A 591 -18.80 -3.21 -26.69
CA LEU A 591 -17.62 -2.76 -25.93
C LEU A 591 -17.90 -1.47 -25.16
N TRP A 592 -18.67 -0.55 -25.76
CA TRP A 592 -19.13 0.64 -25.08
C TRP A 592 -20.01 0.31 -23.89
N GLU A 593 -21.11 -0.42 -24.12
CA GLU A 593 -22.13 -0.70 -23.09
C GLU A 593 -21.57 -1.47 -21.87
N THR A 594 -20.61 -2.37 -22.09
CA THR A 594 -20.13 -3.26 -21.05
C THR A 594 -18.81 -2.84 -20.37
N THR A 595 -17.94 -2.12 -21.11
CA THR A 595 -16.54 -1.97 -20.70
C THR A 595 -16.03 -0.52 -20.72
N MET A 596 -16.61 0.36 -21.56
CA MET A 596 -16.10 1.71 -21.74
C MET A 596 -17.02 2.81 -21.21
N ASN A 597 -18.32 2.59 -21.14
CA ASN A 597 -19.27 3.57 -20.64
C ASN A 597 -19.09 3.79 -19.13
N PRO A 598 -18.80 5.01 -18.67
CA PRO A 598 -18.60 5.30 -17.24
C PRO A 598 -19.75 4.88 -16.33
N ASP A 599 -20.99 4.85 -16.84
CA ASP A 599 -22.19 4.54 -16.05
C ASP A 599 -22.40 3.04 -15.84
N THR A 600 -21.81 2.18 -16.70
CA THR A 600 -22.11 0.72 -16.70
C THR A 600 -20.86 -0.15 -16.60
N ARG A 601 -19.67 0.39 -16.89
CA ARG A 601 -18.41 -0.36 -16.86
C ARG A 601 -17.98 -0.73 -15.44
N THR A 602 -17.29 -1.85 -15.31
CA THR A 602 -16.59 -2.25 -14.09
C THR A 602 -15.09 -2.07 -14.28
N LEU A 603 -14.45 -1.31 -13.38
CA LEU A 603 -13.01 -1.09 -13.34
C LEU A 603 -12.45 -1.58 -12.00
N ILE A 604 -11.36 -2.34 -12.06
CA ILE A 604 -10.54 -2.65 -10.88
C ILE A 604 -9.50 -1.56 -10.74
N ARG A 605 -9.53 -0.82 -9.64
CA ARG A 605 -8.49 0.14 -9.30
C ARG A 605 -7.25 -0.59 -8.79
N VAL A 606 -6.10 -0.29 -9.38
CA VAL A 606 -4.82 -0.86 -8.92
C VAL A 606 -4.33 -0.05 -7.73
N THR A 607 -4.07 -0.72 -6.62
CA THR A 607 -3.59 -0.13 -5.37
C THR A 607 -2.34 -0.83 -4.88
N ILE A 608 -1.49 -0.10 -4.15
CA ILE A 608 -0.36 -0.66 -3.41
C ILE A 608 -0.73 -0.57 -1.93
N GLU A 609 -1.17 -1.68 -1.35
CA GLU A 609 -1.52 -1.73 0.08
C GLU A 609 -0.26 -1.77 0.94
N ASP A 610 0.75 -2.52 0.49
CA ASP A 610 2.04 -2.68 1.12
C ASP A 610 3.17 -2.62 0.08
N LEU A 611 4.11 -1.67 0.27
CA LEU A 611 5.18 -1.43 -0.69
C LEU A 611 6.23 -2.56 -0.67
N ALA A 612 6.57 -3.09 0.51
CA ALA A 612 7.58 -4.15 0.63
C ALA A 612 7.07 -5.45 0.00
N ARG A 613 5.80 -5.77 0.25
CA ARG A 613 5.12 -6.92 -0.35
C ARG A 613 5.01 -6.79 -1.86
N ALA A 614 4.61 -5.61 -2.36
CA ALA A 614 4.51 -5.35 -3.80
C ALA A 614 5.89 -5.49 -4.47
N GLU A 615 6.94 -4.91 -3.86
CA GLU A 615 8.32 -5.00 -4.35
C GLU A 615 8.79 -6.45 -4.41
N ARG A 616 8.60 -7.21 -3.33
CA ARG A 616 8.96 -8.63 -3.29
C ARG A 616 8.17 -9.43 -4.34
N ARG A 617 6.85 -9.21 -4.45
CA ARG A 617 6.00 -9.90 -5.42
C ARG A 617 6.46 -9.64 -6.85
N VAL A 618 6.75 -8.39 -7.20
CA VAL A 618 7.26 -8.02 -8.52
C VAL A 618 8.63 -8.65 -8.78
N ASN A 619 9.54 -8.64 -7.80
CA ASN A 619 10.86 -9.26 -7.94
C ASN A 619 10.78 -10.77 -8.12
N VAL A 620 10.00 -11.47 -7.33
CA VAL A 620 9.82 -12.93 -7.41
C VAL A 620 9.18 -13.33 -8.73
N LEU A 621 8.08 -12.69 -9.11
CA LEU A 621 7.29 -13.10 -10.28
C LEU A 621 7.88 -12.61 -11.60
N MET A 622 8.48 -11.42 -11.63
CA MET A 622 8.92 -10.76 -12.85
C MET A 622 10.45 -10.61 -12.96
N GLY A 623 11.19 -10.84 -11.88
CA GLY A 623 12.66 -10.75 -11.84
C GLY A 623 13.37 -11.88 -12.59
N ASP A 624 14.71 -11.86 -12.58
CA ASP A 624 15.55 -12.79 -13.33
C ASP A 624 15.64 -14.19 -12.70
N LYS A 625 15.60 -14.26 -11.37
CA LYS A 625 15.72 -15.53 -10.63
C LYS A 625 14.52 -16.44 -10.86
N VAL A 626 14.76 -17.65 -11.30
CA VAL A 626 13.71 -18.65 -11.61
C VAL A 626 13.24 -19.37 -10.36
N GLU A 627 14.16 -19.73 -9.46
CA GLU A 627 13.88 -20.58 -8.29
C GLU A 627 12.88 -19.93 -7.30
N PRO A 628 13.00 -18.65 -6.92
CA PRO A 628 12.00 -17.99 -6.06
C PRO A 628 10.60 -17.96 -6.69
N ARG A 629 10.52 -17.78 -8.03
CA ARG A 629 9.26 -17.80 -8.77
C ARG A 629 8.63 -19.18 -8.77
N ARG A 630 9.43 -20.22 -9.03
CA ARG A 630 8.98 -21.60 -9.03
C ARG A 630 8.43 -21.98 -7.66
N LYS A 631 9.18 -21.71 -6.60
CA LYS A 631 8.74 -21.96 -5.22
C LYS A 631 7.45 -21.21 -4.90
N TRP A 632 7.35 -19.93 -5.29
CA TRP A 632 6.14 -19.16 -5.06
C TRP A 632 4.92 -19.77 -5.75
N ILE A 633 5.08 -20.25 -7.00
CA ILE A 633 3.99 -20.92 -7.75
C ILE A 633 3.59 -22.21 -7.03
N GLU A 634 4.54 -23.05 -6.63
CA GLU A 634 4.31 -24.30 -5.90
C GLU A 634 3.55 -24.06 -4.59
N ASP A 635 3.89 -22.99 -3.85
CA ASP A 635 3.31 -22.67 -2.55
C ASP A 635 1.90 -22.02 -2.65
N ASN A 636 1.61 -21.29 -3.73
CA ASN A 636 0.42 -20.41 -3.82
C ASN A 636 -0.58 -20.81 -4.90
N VAL A 637 -0.23 -21.67 -5.85
CA VAL A 637 -1.13 -22.05 -6.94
C VAL A 637 -1.59 -23.49 -6.75
N LYS A 638 -2.91 -23.67 -6.52
CA LYS A 638 -3.53 -24.99 -6.50
C LYS A 638 -4.13 -25.25 -7.89
N PHE A 639 -3.54 -26.16 -8.64
CA PHE A 639 -4.08 -26.58 -9.92
C PHE A 639 -5.23 -27.57 -9.68
N THR A 640 -6.38 -27.35 -10.31
CA THR A 640 -7.46 -28.33 -10.38
C THR A 640 -7.20 -29.30 -11.53
N LEU A 641 -7.74 -30.53 -11.44
CA LEU A 641 -7.61 -31.54 -12.51
C LEU A 641 -8.19 -31.06 -13.85
N GLU A 642 -9.18 -30.17 -13.83
CA GLU A 642 -9.77 -29.57 -15.03
C GLU A 642 -8.81 -28.57 -15.70
N GLU A 643 -8.01 -27.83 -14.94
CA GLU A 643 -7.00 -26.91 -15.46
C GLU A 643 -5.77 -27.66 -16.00
N ALA A 644 -5.44 -28.84 -15.46
CA ALA A 644 -4.34 -29.68 -15.92
C ALA A 644 -4.59 -30.34 -17.30
N THR A 645 -5.82 -30.38 -17.78
CA THR A 645 -6.17 -30.95 -19.11
C THR A 645 -6.13 -29.94 -20.26
N VAL A 646 -5.79 -28.67 -19.99
CA VAL A 646 -5.75 -27.59 -21.00
C VAL A 646 -4.33 -27.33 -21.52
N PHE A 647 -3.32 -28.11 -21.07
CA PHE A 647 -1.91 -28.02 -21.56
C PHE A 647 -1.57 -29.18 -22.47
#